data_5fe667cf6b1d3fd7c6b4d5be89bdd6f1
#
_entry.id   5fe667cf6b1d3fd7c6b4d5be89bdd6f1
#
_cell.length_a   1.000
_cell.length_b   1.000
_cell.length_c   1.000
_cell.angle_alpha   90.00
_cell.angle_beta   90.00
_cell.angle_gamma   90.00
#
_symmetry.space_group_name_H-M   'P 1'
#
loop_
_entity.id
_entity.type
_entity.pdbx_description
1 polymer ?
#
loop_
_entity_poly.entity_id
_entity_poly.type
_entity_poly.pdbx_seq_one_letter_code
_entity_poly.pdbx_strand_id
1 'polypeptide(L)'
;MRFAVALLSLLGVASIIGTVLQQNQPQVDYLVKFGPFWSQIFGFLGLYDVYASAWFVVIMMFLVISTGLCLIRNVPPFLREIRSFRENAKEKSLAAMRHSIVLDGQVTTEVAQRYLEVQGYGCKTVTREDGSVLVAAKKGAMNKWGYIFAHAALIVICLGGLIDSNILLKIGMLTGRIVPDNTAVYAKDFKPESVLGESNLSFRGNVNIAEGQSADVVFLNADNGMLVQDLPFSVKLKKFHIDFYDTGMPRDFASDLEVTDKATGKVSEHTIRVNHPLTLHGITVYQASFADGGSDLTFKAWNLADADRTPVKLKATSMREFPLDLGKASYKLEFDQFTSMNVEDMSEPSEKEQNLKSAINDVRSVRQEGKKYTNIGPSIVYRIRDKAGQAVEYKNYMLPVKQDEDYFFITGTRSGLAQQYRWLRIPMDKNGQIDTFMALRQYLKDDAARRKTVANAVKGAPAEIREQFMAAAENTLSIFAKGGYLALDEFVTTNIPKDQQEKMQGYFYEMLYGVMNAALEDTISTYNLPAWPQDEKRNRFLLHAMDAYTGLTEYPAPMLLQLESFTEVRSSGLQMTRSPGAFLVYLGSVLLVLGTVFMFYIREKRAWLLFSDGRIRFAMSSSRNERDLQKEFPQHTRQLQQLAKDLNHE
;
A
#
# COMPACT_ATOMS: atom_id res chain seq x y z
N MET A 1 -19.94 -21.19 -23.96
CA MET A 1 -20.17 -19.73 -23.92
C MET A 1 -20.50 -19.22 -22.52
N ARG A 2 -21.54 -19.74 -21.82
CA ARG A 2 -21.89 -19.30 -20.44
C ARG A 2 -20.75 -19.45 -19.45
N PHE A 3 -20.01 -20.57 -19.50
CA PHE A 3 -18.87 -20.84 -18.62
C PHE A 3 -17.73 -19.83 -18.82
N ALA A 4 -17.32 -19.53 -20.07
CA ALA A 4 -16.27 -18.54 -20.34
C ALA A 4 -16.67 -17.12 -19.88
N VAL A 5 -17.96 -16.75 -20.01
CA VAL A 5 -18.46 -15.46 -19.50
C VAL A 5 -18.40 -15.41 -17.98
N ALA A 6 -18.75 -16.50 -17.28
CA ALA A 6 -18.64 -16.57 -15.82
C ALA A 6 -17.18 -16.45 -15.35
N LEU A 7 -16.24 -17.15 -16.02
CA LEU A 7 -14.81 -17.03 -15.73
C LEU A 7 -14.29 -15.60 -15.94
N LEU A 8 -14.70 -14.96 -17.04
CA LEU A 8 -14.30 -13.59 -17.34
C LEU A 8 -14.86 -12.58 -16.31
N SER A 9 -16.11 -12.79 -15.87
CA SER A 9 -16.71 -11.98 -14.80
C SER A 9 -15.98 -12.15 -13.47
N LEU A 10 -15.62 -13.40 -13.11
CA LEU A 10 -14.82 -13.70 -11.91
C LEU A 10 -13.44 -13.05 -11.99
N LEU A 11 -12.77 -13.14 -13.14
CA LEU A 11 -11.48 -12.49 -13.38
C LEU A 11 -11.59 -10.97 -13.22
N GLY A 12 -12.67 -10.36 -13.73
CA GLY A 12 -12.94 -8.93 -13.57
C GLY A 12 -13.10 -8.53 -12.10
N VAL A 13 -13.89 -9.27 -11.32
CA VAL A 13 -14.06 -9.03 -9.87
C VAL A 13 -12.74 -9.18 -9.13
N ALA A 14 -11.99 -10.24 -9.44
CA ALA A 14 -10.67 -10.47 -8.85
C ALA A 14 -9.69 -9.32 -9.14
N SER A 15 -9.71 -8.82 -10.38
CA SER A 15 -8.86 -7.68 -10.78
C SER A 15 -9.23 -6.39 -10.05
N ILE A 16 -10.52 -6.14 -9.79
CA ILE A 16 -10.97 -5.01 -8.97
C ILE A 16 -10.43 -5.14 -7.55
N ILE A 17 -10.54 -6.32 -6.93
CA ILE A 17 -10.01 -6.57 -5.58
C ILE A 17 -8.49 -6.35 -5.56
N GLY A 18 -7.76 -6.93 -6.52
CA GLY A 18 -6.30 -6.78 -6.61
C GLY A 18 -5.82 -5.36 -6.88
N THR A 19 -6.68 -4.49 -7.43
CA THR A 19 -6.38 -3.06 -7.64
C THR A 19 -6.67 -2.23 -6.39
N VAL A 20 -7.73 -2.58 -5.64
CA VAL A 20 -8.14 -1.84 -4.44
C VAL A 20 -7.25 -2.18 -3.24
N LEU A 21 -6.92 -3.47 -3.06
CA LEU A 21 -6.03 -3.91 -1.98
C LEU A 21 -4.57 -3.75 -2.41
N GLN A 22 -3.76 -3.13 -1.56
CA GLN A 22 -2.32 -3.09 -1.76
C GLN A 22 -1.78 -4.53 -1.83
N GLN A 23 -1.00 -4.83 -2.86
CA GLN A 23 -0.49 -6.17 -3.10
C GLN A 23 0.96 -6.30 -2.60
N ASN A 24 1.31 -7.49 -2.10
CA ASN A 24 2.69 -7.87 -1.72
C ASN A 24 3.34 -6.94 -0.67
N GLN A 25 2.55 -6.43 0.30
CA GLN A 25 3.08 -5.72 1.46
C GLN A 25 3.48 -6.69 2.58
N PRO A 26 4.31 -6.27 3.54
CA PRO A 26 4.58 -7.05 4.74
C PRO A 26 3.30 -7.44 5.49
N GLN A 27 3.23 -8.64 6.03
CA GLN A 27 2.04 -9.14 6.72
C GLN A 27 1.63 -8.28 7.92
N VAL A 28 2.61 -7.65 8.58
CA VAL A 28 2.38 -6.73 9.70
C VAL A 28 1.54 -5.52 9.29
N ASP A 29 1.76 -4.97 8.09
CA ASP A 29 1.02 -3.81 7.61
C ASP A 29 -0.47 -4.12 7.43
N TYR A 30 -0.78 -5.33 6.94
CA TYR A 30 -2.16 -5.80 6.83
C TYR A 30 -2.80 -6.03 8.20
N LEU A 31 -2.01 -6.57 9.17
CA LEU A 31 -2.48 -6.79 10.53
C LEU A 31 -2.83 -5.46 11.21
N VAL A 32 -1.98 -4.45 11.09
CA VAL A 32 -2.20 -3.11 11.65
C VAL A 32 -3.40 -2.43 10.99
N LYS A 33 -3.55 -2.57 9.66
CA LYS A 33 -4.58 -1.90 8.88
C LYS A 33 -5.97 -2.49 9.03
N PHE A 34 -6.09 -3.83 9.00
CA PHE A 34 -7.36 -4.54 8.97
C PHE A 34 -7.71 -5.25 10.28
N GLY A 35 -6.77 -5.28 11.23
CA GLY A 35 -6.90 -6.05 12.47
C GLY A 35 -6.72 -7.56 12.26
N PRO A 36 -6.58 -8.34 13.36
CA PRO A 36 -6.20 -9.76 13.28
C PRO A 36 -7.24 -10.62 12.56
N PHE A 37 -8.53 -10.34 12.74
CA PHE A 37 -9.61 -11.13 12.12
C PHE A 37 -9.63 -11.00 10.59
N TRP A 38 -9.72 -9.78 10.08
CA TRP A 38 -9.82 -9.56 8.63
C TRP A 38 -8.51 -9.86 7.90
N SER A 39 -7.37 -9.55 8.53
CA SER A 39 -6.07 -9.85 7.91
C SER A 39 -5.89 -11.36 7.70
N GLN A 40 -6.37 -12.19 8.62
CA GLN A 40 -6.31 -13.64 8.52
C GLN A 40 -7.23 -14.18 7.41
N ILE A 41 -8.47 -13.66 7.30
CA ILE A 41 -9.41 -14.05 6.24
C ILE A 41 -8.88 -13.67 4.86
N PHE A 42 -8.40 -12.44 4.68
CA PHE A 42 -7.87 -11.97 3.40
C PHE A 42 -6.61 -12.74 2.99
N GLY A 43 -5.74 -13.07 3.96
CA GLY A 43 -4.58 -13.95 3.74
C GLY A 43 -4.99 -15.34 3.29
N PHE A 44 -5.95 -15.99 3.97
CA PHE A 44 -6.47 -17.31 3.59
C PHE A 44 -7.06 -17.33 2.17
N LEU A 45 -7.75 -16.27 1.78
CA LEU A 45 -8.30 -16.12 0.41
C LEU A 45 -7.25 -15.73 -0.63
N GLY A 46 -5.99 -15.47 -0.23
CA GLY A 46 -4.91 -15.06 -1.12
C GLY A 46 -5.11 -13.66 -1.72
N LEU A 47 -5.84 -12.77 -1.02
CA LEU A 47 -6.16 -11.43 -1.54
C LEU A 47 -4.99 -10.44 -1.46
N TYR A 48 -3.91 -10.81 -0.78
CA TYR A 48 -2.68 -10.00 -0.69
C TYR A 48 -1.74 -10.22 -1.88
N ASP A 49 -1.98 -11.28 -2.67
CA ASP A 49 -1.30 -11.56 -3.94
C ASP A 49 -2.31 -12.18 -4.92
N VAL A 50 -3.36 -11.41 -5.25
CA VAL A 50 -4.49 -11.88 -6.08
C VAL A 50 -4.01 -12.44 -7.41
N TYR A 51 -3.14 -11.72 -8.10
CA TYR A 51 -2.71 -12.06 -9.45
C TYR A 51 -1.83 -13.32 -9.53
N ALA A 52 -1.20 -13.69 -8.43
CA ALA A 52 -0.44 -14.92 -8.30
C ALA A 52 -1.14 -15.99 -7.46
N SER A 53 -2.36 -15.74 -6.92
CA SER A 53 -3.11 -16.74 -6.16
C SER A 53 -3.45 -17.96 -7.01
N ALA A 54 -3.47 -19.14 -6.37
CA ALA A 54 -3.72 -20.41 -7.09
C ALA A 54 -5.07 -20.41 -7.84
N TRP A 55 -6.12 -19.90 -7.21
CA TRP A 55 -7.45 -19.84 -7.83
C TRP A 55 -7.50 -18.88 -9.04
N PHE A 56 -6.78 -17.74 -9.00
CA PHE A 56 -6.69 -16.80 -10.12
C PHE A 56 -5.95 -17.42 -11.31
N VAL A 57 -4.83 -18.07 -11.05
CA VAL A 57 -4.03 -18.80 -12.06
C VAL A 57 -4.88 -19.90 -12.72
N VAL A 58 -5.64 -20.67 -11.92
CA VAL A 58 -6.55 -21.70 -12.43
C VAL A 58 -7.63 -21.11 -13.32
N ILE A 59 -8.25 -19.97 -12.92
CA ILE A 59 -9.23 -19.27 -13.76
C ILE A 59 -8.62 -18.85 -15.09
N MET A 60 -7.41 -18.25 -15.08
CA MET A 60 -6.72 -17.84 -16.31
C MET A 60 -6.43 -19.07 -17.21
N MET A 61 -5.99 -20.17 -16.64
CA MET A 61 -5.69 -21.40 -17.38
C MET A 61 -6.94 -21.97 -18.06
N PHE A 62 -8.06 -22.06 -17.33
CA PHE A 62 -9.34 -22.47 -17.91
C PHE A 62 -9.84 -21.50 -18.98
N LEU A 63 -9.61 -20.20 -18.82
CA LEU A 63 -9.99 -19.20 -19.80
C LEU A 63 -9.18 -19.35 -21.09
N VAL A 64 -7.86 -19.59 -21.00
CA VAL A 64 -6.99 -19.90 -22.16
C VAL A 64 -7.48 -21.13 -22.90
N ILE A 65 -7.75 -22.23 -22.19
CA ILE A 65 -8.23 -23.47 -22.79
C ILE A 65 -9.60 -23.28 -23.47
N SER A 66 -10.55 -22.68 -22.74
CA SER A 66 -11.92 -22.47 -23.23
C SER A 66 -11.96 -21.55 -24.45
N THR A 67 -11.19 -20.45 -24.41
CA THR A 67 -11.11 -19.49 -25.52
C THR A 67 -10.32 -20.06 -26.71
N GLY A 68 -9.25 -20.82 -26.42
CA GLY A 68 -8.47 -21.53 -27.42
C GLY A 68 -9.32 -22.53 -28.21
N LEU A 69 -10.08 -23.38 -27.53
CA LEU A 69 -11.01 -24.31 -28.15
C LEU A 69 -12.10 -23.58 -28.99
N CYS A 70 -12.57 -22.42 -28.46
CA CYS A 70 -13.51 -21.58 -29.19
C CYS A 70 -12.91 -21.06 -30.52
N LEU A 71 -11.64 -20.60 -30.48
CA LEU A 71 -10.94 -20.15 -31.68
C LEU A 71 -10.73 -21.30 -32.69
N ILE A 72 -10.20 -22.43 -32.22
CA ILE A 72 -9.95 -23.61 -33.09
C ILE A 72 -11.24 -24.03 -33.83
N ARG A 73 -12.38 -23.99 -33.15
CA ARG A 73 -13.67 -24.34 -33.70
C ARG A 73 -14.20 -23.31 -34.70
N ASN A 74 -14.06 -22.00 -34.43
CA ASN A 74 -14.74 -20.95 -35.16
C ASN A 74 -13.86 -20.29 -36.25
N VAL A 75 -12.53 -20.32 -36.13
CA VAL A 75 -11.63 -19.69 -37.12
C VAL A 75 -11.76 -20.32 -38.51
N PRO A 76 -11.75 -21.66 -38.70
CA PRO A 76 -11.87 -22.26 -40.03
C PRO A 76 -13.16 -21.86 -40.80
N PRO A 77 -14.36 -21.95 -40.19
CA PRO A 77 -15.57 -21.47 -40.85
C PRO A 77 -15.55 -19.95 -41.13
N PHE A 78 -15.00 -19.12 -40.23
CA PHE A 78 -14.90 -17.68 -40.47
C PHE A 78 -13.95 -17.34 -41.63
N LEU A 79 -12.82 -18.00 -41.75
CA LEU A 79 -11.89 -17.80 -42.86
C LEU A 79 -12.51 -18.23 -44.19
N ARG A 80 -13.30 -19.32 -44.22
CA ARG A 80 -14.08 -19.71 -45.41
C ARG A 80 -15.12 -18.64 -45.75
N GLU A 81 -15.83 -18.12 -44.77
CA GLU A 81 -16.86 -17.09 -45.00
C GLU A 81 -16.24 -15.76 -45.45
N ILE A 82 -15.04 -15.37 -44.96
CA ILE A 82 -14.30 -14.21 -45.45
C ILE A 82 -13.96 -14.35 -46.94
N ARG A 83 -13.67 -15.55 -47.42
CA ARG A 83 -13.35 -15.81 -48.83
C ARG A 83 -14.58 -16.00 -49.70
N SER A 84 -15.69 -16.51 -49.17
CA SER A 84 -16.91 -16.82 -49.89
C SER A 84 -17.71 -15.56 -50.21
N PHE A 85 -18.14 -15.46 -51.45
CA PHE A 85 -19.11 -14.45 -51.93
C PHE A 85 -20.55 -14.94 -51.85
N ARG A 86 -20.78 -16.23 -51.46
CA ARG A 86 -22.07 -16.93 -51.55
C ARG A 86 -22.63 -16.92 -52.99
N GLU A 87 -21.73 -17.23 -53.92
CA GLU A 87 -21.99 -17.30 -55.33
C GLU A 87 -23.03 -18.36 -55.73
N ASN A 88 -23.37 -19.28 -54.86
CA ASN A 88 -24.35 -20.35 -55.07
C ASN A 88 -25.77 -19.97 -54.58
N ALA A 89 -26.04 -18.69 -54.31
CA ALA A 89 -27.34 -18.24 -53.82
C ALA A 89 -28.43 -18.50 -54.89
N LYS A 90 -29.44 -19.31 -54.58
CA LYS A 90 -30.53 -19.67 -55.48
C LYS A 90 -31.53 -18.51 -55.60
N GLU A 91 -32.22 -18.40 -56.75
CA GLU A 91 -33.22 -17.35 -56.99
C GLU A 91 -34.30 -17.30 -55.90
N LYS A 92 -34.85 -18.46 -55.52
CA LYS A 92 -35.85 -18.56 -54.44
C LYS A 92 -35.31 -17.98 -53.10
N SER A 93 -34.03 -18.20 -52.81
CA SER A 93 -33.39 -17.65 -51.58
C SER A 93 -33.22 -16.13 -51.66
N LEU A 94 -32.86 -15.60 -52.82
CA LEU A 94 -32.74 -14.15 -53.04
C LEU A 94 -34.11 -13.48 -52.99
N ALA A 95 -35.16 -14.10 -53.58
CA ALA A 95 -36.54 -13.60 -53.56
C ALA A 95 -37.12 -13.55 -52.11
N ALA A 96 -36.76 -14.50 -51.28
CA ALA A 96 -37.21 -14.56 -49.90
C ALA A 96 -36.50 -13.57 -48.94
N MET A 97 -35.46 -12.86 -49.43
CA MET A 97 -34.79 -11.87 -48.62
C MET A 97 -35.66 -10.63 -48.41
N ARG A 98 -35.63 -10.05 -47.19
CA ARG A 98 -36.40 -8.85 -46.83
C ARG A 98 -36.11 -7.65 -47.74
N HIS A 99 -34.85 -7.52 -48.15
CA HIS A 99 -34.38 -6.50 -49.09
C HIS A 99 -34.10 -7.14 -50.45
N SER A 100 -35.14 -7.40 -51.21
CA SER A 100 -35.09 -7.98 -52.54
C SER A 100 -36.13 -7.31 -53.43
N ILE A 101 -35.71 -6.98 -54.63
CA ILE A 101 -36.58 -6.37 -55.68
C ILE A 101 -36.20 -6.89 -57.08
N VAL A 102 -37.15 -6.92 -57.98
CA VAL A 102 -36.90 -7.08 -59.44
C VAL A 102 -36.74 -5.68 -60.00
N LEU A 103 -35.66 -5.41 -60.70
CA LEU A 103 -35.40 -4.13 -61.36
C LEU A 103 -36.06 -4.11 -62.74
N ASP A 104 -36.68 -3.00 -63.08
CA ASP A 104 -37.19 -2.71 -64.38
C ASP A 104 -36.09 -2.13 -65.28
N GLY A 105 -35.90 -2.65 -66.49
CA GLY A 105 -34.88 -2.21 -67.41
C GLY A 105 -33.74 -3.21 -67.63
N GLN A 106 -32.90 -2.96 -68.62
CA GLN A 106 -31.73 -3.80 -68.89
C GLN A 106 -30.44 -3.09 -68.47
N VAL A 107 -29.72 -3.71 -67.54
CA VAL A 107 -28.36 -3.32 -67.17
C VAL A 107 -27.43 -4.49 -67.53
N THR A 108 -26.29 -4.23 -68.12
CA THR A 108 -25.34 -5.30 -68.43
C THR A 108 -24.66 -5.74 -67.15
N THR A 109 -24.16 -6.98 -67.08
CA THR A 109 -23.46 -7.54 -65.94
C THR A 109 -22.21 -6.74 -65.57
N GLU A 110 -21.52 -6.20 -66.60
CA GLU A 110 -20.30 -5.39 -66.45
C GLU A 110 -20.60 -4.05 -65.76
N VAL A 111 -21.67 -3.37 -66.19
CA VAL A 111 -22.12 -2.09 -65.62
C VAL A 111 -22.54 -2.27 -64.15
N ALA A 112 -23.32 -3.32 -63.87
CA ALA A 112 -23.76 -3.63 -62.51
C ALA A 112 -22.61 -4.02 -61.59
N GLN A 113 -21.64 -4.77 -62.09
CA GLN A 113 -20.43 -5.10 -61.35
C GLN A 113 -19.61 -3.84 -61.04
N ARG A 114 -19.33 -3.01 -62.05
CA ARG A 114 -18.57 -1.78 -61.91
C ARG A 114 -19.24 -0.79 -60.95
N TYR A 115 -20.56 -0.70 -60.98
CA TYR A 115 -21.31 0.09 -59.99
C TYR A 115 -21.03 -0.36 -58.56
N LEU A 116 -21.13 -1.67 -58.28
CA LEU A 116 -20.89 -2.22 -56.97
C LEU A 116 -19.42 -2.03 -56.52
N GLU A 117 -18.47 -2.16 -57.44
CA GLU A 117 -17.05 -1.93 -57.20
C GLU A 117 -16.77 -0.47 -56.81
N VAL A 118 -17.38 0.50 -57.50
CA VAL A 118 -17.31 1.94 -57.17
C VAL A 118 -17.89 2.22 -55.79
N GLN A 119 -18.91 1.46 -55.37
CA GLN A 119 -19.49 1.53 -54.03
C GLN A 119 -18.61 0.83 -52.97
N GLY A 120 -17.45 0.30 -53.35
CA GLY A 120 -16.46 -0.35 -52.47
C GLY A 120 -16.80 -1.81 -52.13
N TYR A 121 -17.60 -2.47 -52.92
CA TYR A 121 -17.82 -3.92 -52.84
C TYR A 121 -16.78 -4.66 -53.68
N GLY A 122 -16.24 -5.76 -53.10
CA GLY A 122 -15.53 -6.75 -53.91
C GLY A 122 -16.57 -7.64 -54.61
N CYS A 123 -16.42 -7.88 -55.91
CA CYS A 123 -17.40 -8.61 -56.75
C CYS A 123 -16.84 -9.94 -57.26
N LYS A 124 -17.72 -10.92 -57.44
CA LYS A 124 -17.44 -12.18 -58.13
C LYS A 124 -18.64 -12.51 -59.01
N THR A 125 -18.40 -12.59 -60.32
CA THR A 125 -19.43 -12.96 -61.30
C THR A 125 -19.33 -14.44 -61.66
N VAL A 126 -20.48 -15.14 -61.69
CA VAL A 126 -20.58 -16.57 -61.97
C VAL A 126 -21.71 -16.79 -62.94
N THR A 127 -21.39 -17.40 -64.07
CA THR A 127 -22.40 -17.89 -65.06
C THR A 127 -22.79 -19.31 -64.66
N ARG A 128 -24.07 -19.58 -64.57
CA ARG A 128 -24.66 -20.89 -64.21
C ARG A 128 -24.98 -21.75 -65.42
N GLU A 129 -25.19 -23.03 -65.15
CA GLU A 129 -25.57 -24.00 -66.21
C GLU A 129 -26.89 -23.69 -66.88
N ASP A 130 -27.84 -23.02 -66.20
CA ASP A 130 -29.11 -22.56 -66.69
C ASP A 130 -29.04 -21.27 -67.54
N GLY A 131 -27.81 -20.76 -67.79
CA GLY A 131 -27.56 -19.53 -68.53
C GLY A 131 -27.76 -18.25 -67.75
N SER A 132 -28.17 -18.32 -66.44
CA SER A 132 -28.27 -17.15 -65.56
C SER A 132 -26.90 -16.69 -65.13
N VAL A 133 -26.74 -15.37 -64.95
CA VAL A 133 -25.48 -14.77 -64.41
C VAL A 133 -25.73 -14.16 -63.03
N LEU A 134 -24.92 -14.52 -62.06
CA LEU A 134 -24.98 -13.95 -60.72
C LEU A 134 -23.74 -13.11 -60.44
N VAL A 135 -23.93 -11.83 -60.18
CA VAL A 135 -22.93 -10.94 -59.60
C VAL A 135 -23.11 -10.96 -58.09
N ALA A 136 -22.21 -11.64 -57.40
CA ALA A 136 -22.18 -11.70 -55.94
C ALA A 136 -21.14 -10.72 -55.41
N ALA A 137 -21.57 -9.81 -54.56
CA ALA A 137 -20.73 -8.74 -54.04
C ALA A 137 -20.71 -8.73 -52.50
N LYS A 138 -19.59 -8.37 -51.92
CA LYS A 138 -19.45 -8.22 -50.48
C LYS A 138 -18.56 -7.04 -50.12
N LYS A 139 -18.87 -6.40 -48.97
CA LYS A 139 -18.11 -5.32 -48.36
C LYS A 139 -18.00 -5.53 -46.88
N GLY A 140 -16.87 -5.16 -46.26
CA GLY A 140 -16.71 -5.21 -44.80
C GLY A 140 -16.49 -6.61 -44.20
N ALA A 141 -16.02 -7.60 -45.02
CA ALA A 141 -15.73 -8.95 -44.55
C ALA A 141 -14.67 -9.02 -43.44
N MET A 142 -13.89 -7.95 -43.25
CA MET A 142 -12.92 -7.82 -42.17
C MET A 142 -13.54 -7.81 -40.75
N ASN A 143 -14.85 -7.62 -40.62
CA ASN A 143 -15.54 -7.75 -39.33
C ASN A 143 -15.27 -9.09 -38.63
N LYS A 144 -15.10 -10.18 -39.40
CA LYS A 144 -14.78 -11.50 -38.84
C LYS A 144 -13.40 -11.57 -38.15
N TRP A 145 -12.43 -10.76 -38.62
CA TRP A 145 -11.16 -10.62 -37.99
C TRP A 145 -11.30 -10.00 -36.60
N GLY A 146 -12.31 -9.15 -36.40
CA GLY A 146 -12.59 -8.59 -35.06
C GLY A 146 -12.83 -9.66 -34.00
N TYR A 147 -13.61 -10.69 -34.34
CA TYR A 147 -13.81 -11.83 -33.43
C TYR A 147 -12.51 -12.59 -33.16
N ILE A 148 -11.72 -12.85 -34.22
CA ILE A 148 -10.46 -13.60 -34.12
C ILE A 148 -9.48 -12.83 -33.22
N PHE A 149 -9.30 -11.53 -33.48
CA PHE A 149 -8.39 -10.70 -32.70
C PHE A 149 -8.82 -10.55 -31.25
N ALA A 150 -10.11 -10.33 -30.99
CA ALA A 150 -10.60 -10.20 -29.60
C ALA A 150 -10.40 -11.48 -28.78
N HIS A 151 -10.62 -12.66 -29.36
CA HIS A 151 -10.42 -13.93 -28.67
C HIS A 151 -8.94 -14.30 -28.56
N ALA A 152 -8.13 -14.05 -29.59
CA ALA A 152 -6.69 -14.21 -29.54
C ALA A 152 -6.05 -13.29 -28.51
N ALA A 153 -6.54 -12.04 -28.41
CA ALA A 153 -6.12 -11.08 -27.40
C ALA A 153 -6.28 -11.62 -25.99
N LEU A 154 -7.45 -12.19 -25.66
CA LEU A 154 -7.70 -12.78 -24.34
C LEU A 154 -6.71 -13.91 -24.02
N ILE A 155 -6.41 -14.76 -24.99
CA ILE A 155 -5.42 -15.83 -24.81
C ILE A 155 -4.04 -15.25 -24.57
N VAL A 156 -3.62 -14.29 -25.38
CA VAL A 156 -2.28 -13.67 -25.28
C VAL A 156 -2.12 -12.92 -23.96
N ILE A 157 -3.14 -12.18 -23.51
CA ILE A 157 -3.15 -11.50 -22.20
C ILE A 157 -3.04 -12.52 -21.07
N CYS A 158 -3.85 -13.58 -21.09
CA CYS A 158 -3.82 -14.60 -20.05
C CYS A 158 -2.49 -15.37 -20.03
N LEU A 159 -1.89 -15.66 -21.19
CA LEU A 159 -0.56 -16.28 -21.27
C LEU A 159 0.52 -15.36 -20.67
N GLY A 160 0.47 -14.06 -20.97
CA GLY A 160 1.34 -13.07 -20.34
C GLY A 160 1.20 -13.08 -18.81
N GLY A 161 -0.04 -13.05 -18.30
CA GLY A 161 -0.31 -13.13 -16.87
C GLY A 161 0.15 -14.45 -16.24
N LEU A 162 0.02 -15.58 -16.92
CA LEU A 162 0.50 -16.89 -16.44
C LEU A 162 2.04 -16.91 -16.34
N ILE A 163 2.75 -16.33 -17.28
CA ILE A 163 4.22 -16.22 -17.23
C ILE A 163 4.65 -15.40 -16.02
N ASP A 164 3.96 -14.29 -15.74
CA ASP A 164 4.30 -13.39 -14.64
C ASP A 164 3.72 -13.83 -13.27
N SER A 165 2.91 -14.90 -13.22
CA SER A 165 2.26 -15.39 -11.99
C SER A 165 3.18 -16.20 -11.07
N ASN A 166 4.48 -16.29 -11.36
CA ASN A 166 5.45 -17.08 -10.60
C ASN A 166 5.08 -18.56 -10.45
N ILE A 167 4.34 -19.13 -11.40
CA ILE A 167 3.84 -20.51 -11.32
C ILE A 167 4.96 -21.54 -11.14
N LEU A 168 6.11 -21.35 -11.80
CA LEU A 168 7.27 -22.24 -11.68
C LEU A 168 7.87 -22.18 -10.27
N LEU A 169 7.93 -20.99 -9.68
CA LEU A 169 8.36 -20.78 -8.30
C LEU A 169 7.42 -21.51 -7.33
N LYS A 170 6.10 -21.38 -7.52
CA LYS A 170 5.08 -22.06 -6.70
C LYS A 170 5.13 -23.57 -6.82
N ILE A 171 5.36 -24.10 -8.01
CA ILE A 171 5.57 -25.53 -8.21
C ILE A 171 6.87 -25.98 -7.48
N GLY A 172 7.93 -25.18 -7.56
CA GLY A 172 9.17 -25.44 -6.82
C GLY A 172 8.97 -25.49 -5.31
N MET A 173 8.16 -24.57 -4.76
CA MET A 173 7.78 -24.58 -3.34
C MET A 173 6.90 -25.80 -2.98
N LEU A 174 5.90 -26.10 -3.81
CA LEU A 174 5.00 -27.24 -3.58
C LEU A 174 5.75 -28.60 -3.61
N THR A 175 6.79 -28.70 -4.43
CA THR A 175 7.62 -29.92 -4.53
C THR A 175 8.75 -29.98 -3.50
N GLY A 176 8.89 -28.97 -2.65
CA GLY A 176 9.96 -28.85 -1.66
C GLY A 176 11.35 -28.56 -2.24
N ARG A 177 11.45 -28.26 -3.54
CA ARG A 177 12.71 -27.86 -4.19
C ARG A 177 13.15 -26.45 -3.80
N ILE A 178 12.18 -25.58 -3.54
CA ILE A 178 12.38 -24.20 -3.08
C ILE A 178 11.70 -24.09 -1.72
N VAL A 179 12.44 -23.64 -0.71
CA VAL A 179 11.96 -23.54 0.66
C VAL A 179 12.19 -22.13 1.16
N PRO A 180 11.13 -21.32 1.43
CA PRO A 180 11.29 -20.00 2.02
C PRO A 180 11.95 -20.08 3.40
N ASP A 181 12.88 -19.18 3.70
CA ASP A 181 13.54 -19.07 5.00
C ASP A 181 12.89 -17.95 5.82
N ASN A 182 12.57 -18.23 7.08
CA ASN A 182 12.00 -17.27 8.03
C ASN A 182 12.93 -16.93 9.19
N THR A 183 14.16 -17.45 9.17
CA THR A 183 15.14 -17.29 10.24
C THR A 183 16.32 -16.41 9.85
N ALA A 184 16.68 -16.40 8.57
CA ALA A 184 17.81 -15.63 8.06
C ALA A 184 17.46 -14.12 8.01
N VAL A 185 18.40 -13.28 8.45
CA VAL A 185 18.29 -11.81 8.43
C VAL A 185 19.14 -11.22 7.31
N TYR A 186 20.31 -11.80 7.05
CA TYR A 186 21.22 -11.33 5.99
C TYR A 186 21.21 -12.30 4.80
N ALA A 187 21.34 -11.76 3.59
CA ALA A 187 21.32 -12.55 2.37
C ALA A 187 22.29 -13.77 2.38
N LYS A 188 23.47 -13.59 2.99
CA LYS A 188 24.49 -14.65 3.13
C LYS A 188 24.09 -15.81 4.05
N ASP A 189 23.10 -15.63 4.92
CA ASP A 189 22.67 -16.61 5.92
C ASP A 189 21.51 -17.49 5.40
N PHE A 190 20.98 -17.17 4.21
CA PHE A 190 19.92 -17.96 3.59
C PHE A 190 20.45 -19.31 3.10
N LYS A 191 19.62 -20.34 3.26
CA LYS A 191 19.93 -21.68 2.76
C LYS A 191 19.92 -21.71 1.22
N PRO A 192 20.69 -22.60 0.58
CA PRO A 192 20.73 -22.70 -0.88
C PRO A 192 19.35 -22.91 -1.52
N GLU A 193 18.44 -23.64 -0.84
CA GLU A 193 17.07 -23.89 -1.31
C GLU A 193 16.19 -22.64 -1.29
N SER A 194 16.62 -21.61 -0.59
CA SER A 194 15.93 -20.31 -0.50
C SER A 194 16.50 -19.25 -1.45
N VAL A 195 17.57 -19.60 -2.21
CA VAL A 195 18.24 -18.68 -3.14
C VAL A 195 17.83 -19.02 -4.58
N LEU A 196 17.36 -18.00 -5.29
CA LEU A 196 16.95 -18.08 -6.69
C LEU A 196 18.04 -17.48 -7.57
N GLY A 197 18.52 -18.23 -8.55
CA GLY A 197 19.53 -17.76 -9.51
C GLY A 197 18.93 -16.79 -10.55
N GLU A 198 19.83 -16.18 -11.35
CA GLU A 198 19.51 -15.22 -12.41
C GLU A 198 18.59 -15.78 -13.51
N SER A 199 18.48 -17.11 -13.63
CA SER A 199 17.63 -17.80 -14.61
C SER A 199 16.13 -17.73 -14.27
N ASN A 200 15.74 -17.24 -13.10
CA ASN A 200 14.34 -17.08 -12.74
C ASN A 200 13.66 -16.11 -13.71
N LEU A 201 12.57 -16.59 -14.35
CA LEU A 201 11.93 -15.87 -15.46
C LEU A 201 11.18 -14.62 -15.03
N SER A 202 10.49 -14.70 -13.90
CA SER A 202 9.65 -13.61 -13.38
C SER A 202 9.83 -13.51 -11.87
N PHE A 203 9.95 -12.31 -11.36
CA PHE A 203 9.98 -12.02 -9.93
C PHE A 203 9.61 -10.57 -9.62
N ARG A 204 9.21 -10.36 -8.39
CA ARG A 204 9.07 -9.04 -7.77
C ARG A 204 9.68 -9.11 -6.39
N GLY A 205 10.75 -8.36 -6.17
CA GLY A 205 11.47 -8.33 -4.90
C GLY A 205 11.75 -6.90 -4.46
N ASN A 206 12.02 -6.75 -3.17
CA ASN A 206 12.36 -5.48 -2.55
C ASN A 206 13.74 -5.57 -1.90
N VAL A 207 14.45 -4.45 -1.87
CA VAL A 207 15.70 -4.30 -1.13
C VAL A 207 15.83 -2.87 -0.63
N ASN A 208 16.28 -2.71 0.61
CA ASN A 208 16.63 -1.42 1.18
C ASN A 208 18.16 -1.27 1.13
N ILE A 209 18.65 -0.22 0.50
CA ILE A 209 20.07 0.06 0.35
C ILE A 209 20.36 1.39 1.05
N ALA A 210 21.23 1.37 2.09
CA ALA A 210 21.67 2.57 2.76
C ALA A 210 22.68 3.35 1.90
N GLU A 211 22.78 4.66 2.09
CA GLU A 211 23.78 5.48 1.41
C GLU A 211 25.19 4.92 1.61
N GLY A 212 25.93 4.80 0.53
CA GLY A 212 27.26 4.20 0.48
C GLY A 212 27.30 2.67 0.42
N GLN A 213 26.18 1.98 0.63
CA GLN A 213 26.07 0.51 0.59
C GLN A 213 25.62 0.02 -0.79
N SER A 214 25.83 -1.27 -1.05
CA SER A 214 25.44 -1.93 -2.30
C SER A 214 24.67 -3.22 -2.03
N ALA A 215 23.81 -3.60 -2.99
CA ALA A 215 23.14 -4.89 -3.01
C ALA A 215 23.18 -5.48 -4.42
N ASP A 216 23.30 -6.78 -4.50
CA ASP A 216 23.28 -7.57 -5.73
C ASP A 216 22.24 -8.67 -5.69
N VAL A 217 21.32 -8.57 -4.71
CA VAL A 217 20.16 -9.45 -4.51
C VAL A 217 18.93 -8.63 -4.15
N VAL A 218 17.76 -9.24 -4.32
CA VAL A 218 16.48 -8.73 -3.79
C VAL A 218 15.76 -9.81 -3.02
N PHE A 219 14.93 -9.40 -2.06
CA PHE A 219 14.14 -10.31 -1.24
C PHE A 219 12.72 -10.40 -1.78
N LEU A 220 12.24 -11.63 -1.93
CA LEU A 220 10.87 -11.95 -2.34
C LEU A 220 10.11 -12.45 -1.12
N ASN A 221 8.95 -11.86 -0.85
CA ASN A 221 8.05 -12.39 0.16
C ASN A 221 7.41 -13.69 -0.33
N ALA A 222 7.46 -14.72 0.48
CA ALA A 222 6.78 -16.00 0.28
C ALA A 222 5.95 -16.32 1.53
N ASP A 223 4.93 -17.20 1.41
CA ASP A 223 3.89 -17.41 2.42
C ASP A 223 4.39 -17.50 3.87
N ASN A 224 5.49 -18.22 4.13
CA ASN A 224 6.02 -18.46 5.46
C ASN A 224 7.47 -17.98 5.65
N GLY A 225 7.95 -17.08 4.80
CA GLY A 225 9.33 -16.61 4.88
C GLY A 225 9.72 -15.76 3.68
N MET A 226 11.01 -15.69 3.43
CA MET A 226 11.58 -14.94 2.31
C MET A 226 12.45 -15.82 1.44
N LEU A 227 12.57 -15.43 0.17
CA LEU A 227 13.51 -15.98 -0.80
C LEU A 227 14.46 -14.86 -1.22
N VAL A 228 15.66 -15.23 -1.58
CA VAL A 228 16.68 -14.31 -2.13
C VAL A 228 16.78 -14.53 -3.64
N GLN A 229 16.68 -13.48 -4.42
CA GLN A 229 16.85 -13.51 -5.86
C GLN A 229 18.15 -12.82 -6.25
N ASP A 230 19.05 -13.54 -6.88
CA ASP A 230 20.29 -13.01 -7.42
C ASP A 230 20.03 -12.08 -8.63
N LEU A 231 20.80 -11.01 -8.70
CA LEU A 231 20.75 -10.05 -9.79
C LEU A 231 21.99 -10.17 -10.68
N PRO A 232 21.89 -9.91 -12.01
CA PRO A 232 23.03 -9.87 -12.92
C PRO A 232 23.90 -8.60 -12.79
N PHE A 233 23.54 -7.72 -11.86
CA PHE A 233 24.25 -6.48 -11.57
C PHE A 233 24.23 -6.19 -10.06
N SER A 234 25.15 -5.38 -9.60
CA SER A 234 25.16 -4.80 -8.26
C SER A 234 24.70 -3.35 -8.32
N VAL A 235 23.89 -2.92 -7.36
CA VAL A 235 23.40 -1.54 -7.23
C VAL A 235 23.93 -0.96 -5.94
N LYS A 236 24.68 0.16 -6.04
CA LYS A 236 25.14 0.96 -4.91
C LYS A 236 24.36 2.26 -4.84
N LEU A 237 23.83 2.59 -3.67
CA LEU A 237 23.24 3.90 -3.43
C LEU A 237 24.32 4.92 -3.11
N LYS A 238 24.52 5.89 -3.99
CA LYS A 238 25.46 7.01 -3.74
C LYS A 238 24.83 8.04 -2.82
N LYS A 239 23.61 8.48 -3.16
CA LYS A 239 22.88 9.48 -2.39
C LYS A 239 21.38 9.34 -2.57
N PHE A 240 20.64 9.59 -1.49
CA PHE A 240 19.19 9.67 -1.49
C PHE A 240 18.74 11.12 -1.33
N HIS A 241 17.87 11.57 -2.22
CA HIS A 241 17.30 12.91 -2.21
C HIS A 241 15.82 12.82 -1.85
N ILE A 242 15.38 13.71 -0.97
CA ILE A 242 13.97 13.83 -0.61
C ILE A 242 13.61 15.30 -0.49
N ASP A 243 12.53 15.68 -1.14
CA ASP A 243 11.90 16.98 -1.02
C ASP A 243 10.58 16.84 -0.25
N PHE A 244 10.28 17.82 0.58
CA PHE A 244 9.06 17.83 1.38
C PHE A 244 8.16 19.00 0.99
N TYR A 245 6.86 18.81 1.15
CA TYR A 245 5.91 19.92 1.18
C TYR A 245 6.07 20.73 2.48
N ASP A 246 5.51 21.94 2.53
CA ASP A 246 5.50 22.78 3.74
C ASP A 246 4.79 22.08 4.93
N THR A 247 3.93 21.12 4.65
CA THR A 247 3.28 20.25 5.65
C THR A 247 4.21 19.19 6.25
N GLY A 248 5.44 19.01 5.73
CA GLY A 248 6.36 17.94 6.11
C GLY A 248 6.09 16.60 5.41
N MET A 249 5.06 16.51 4.55
CA MET A 249 4.82 15.32 3.73
C MET A 249 5.85 15.21 2.60
N PRO A 250 6.37 14.02 2.28
CA PRO A 250 7.25 13.82 1.14
C PRO A 250 6.58 14.27 -0.17
N ARG A 251 7.27 15.11 -0.94
CA ARG A 251 6.82 15.59 -2.25
C ARG A 251 7.41 14.79 -3.39
N ASP A 252 8.71 14.57 -3.34
CA ASP A 252 9.47 13.81 -4.33
C ASP A 252 10.67 13.17 -3.66
N PHE A 253 11.09 12.04 -4.18
CA PHE A 253 12.31 11.38 -3.74
C PHE A 253 13.01 10.69 -4.90
N ALA A 254 14.35 10.74 -4.88
CA ALA A 254 15.21 10.23 -5.91
C ALA A 254 16.42 9.51 -5.32
N SER A 255 16.96 8.55 -6.05
CA SER A 255 18.17 7.82 -5.71
C SER A 255 19.21 7.94 -6.81
N ASP A 256 20.40 8.42 -6.45
CA ASP A 256 21.58 8.35 -7.30
C ASP A 256 22.24 6.99 -7.13
N LEU A 257 22.18 6.19 -8.17
CA LEU A 257 22.63 4.80 -8.18
C LEU A 257 23.91 4.66 -9.03
N GLU A 258 24.87 3.90 -8.52
CA GLU A 258 25.98 3.35 -9.28
C GLU A 258 25.67 1.86 -9.51
N VAL A 259 25.57 1.47 -10.78
CA VAL A 259 25.25 0.11 -11.17
C VAL A 259 26.46 -0.53 -11.84
N THR A 260 26.86 -1.69 -11.31
CA THR A 260 27.97 -2.49 -11.85
C THR A 260 27.42 -3.77 -12.45
N ASP A 261 27.58 -3.95 -13.75
CA ASP A 261 27.24 -5.18 -14.46
C ASP A 261 28.22 -6.30 -14.07
N LYS A 262 27.70 -7.43 -13.56
CA LYS A 262 28.55 -8.54 -13.07
C LYS A 262 29.32 -9.26 -14.18
N ALA A 263 28.75 -9.34 -15.39
CA ALA A 263 29.36 -10.06 -16.50
C ALA A 263 30.50 -9.27 -17.17
N THR A 264 30.33 -7.96 -17.27
CA THR A 264 31.29 -7.08 -18.01
C THR A 264 32.17 -6.23 -17.10
N GLY A 265 31.80 -6.09 -15.82
CA GLY A 265 32.42 -5.17 -14.87
C GLY A 265 32.18 -3.68 -15.19
N LYS A 266 31.31 -3.38 -16.16
CA LYS A 266 31.01 -2.00 -16.56
C LYS A 266 30.20 -1.30 -15.47
N VAL A 267 30.68 -0.11 -15.08
CA VAL A 267 30.00 0.77 -14.12
C VAL A 267 29.25 1.86 -14.88
N SER A 268 28.03 2.14 -14.43
CA SER A 268 27.17 3.22 -14.94
C SER A 268 26.45 3.93 -13.81
N GLU A 269 26.24 5.23 -13.96
CA GLU A 269 25.54 6.05 -12.98
C GLU A 269 24.14 6.41 -13.49
N HIS A 270 23.15 6.31 -12.63
CA HIS A 270 21.74 6.56 -12.94
C HIS A 270 21.04 7.24 -11.76
N THR A 271 20.18 8.20 -12.06
CA THR A 271 19.26 8.77 -11.07
C THR A 271 17.87 8.26 -11.37
N ILE A 272 17.27 7.55 -10.41
CA ILE A 272 15.88 7.12 -10.48
C ILE A 272 14.99 7.96 -9.58
N ARG A 273 13.70 8.07 -9.96
CA ARG A 273 12.66 8.80 -9.21
C ARG A 273 11.38 8.00 -9.21
N VAL A 274 10.42 8.40 -8.38
CA VAL A 274 9.04 7.88 -8.48
C VAL A 274 8.53 8.06 -9.91
N ASN A 275 7.98 7.00 -10.50
CA ASN A 275 7.50 6.93 -11.89
C ASN A 275 8.58 7.07 -12.99
N HIS A 276 9.86 7.15 -12.64
CA HIS A 276 10.98 7.16 -13.58
C HIS A 276 11.97 6.03 -13.23
N PRO A 277 11.59 4.76 -13.52
CA PRO A 277 12.42 3.61 -13.20
C PRO A 277 13.59 3.43 -14.17
N LEU A 278 14.56 2.63 -13.76
CA LEU A 278 15.67 2.16 -14.60
C LEU A 278 15.41 0.72 -15.03
N THR A 279 15.61 0.40 -16.30
CA THR A 279 15.52 -0.99 -16.80
C THR A 279 16.87 -1.47 -17.33
N LEU A 280 17.39 -2.57 -16.77
CA LEU A 280 18.64 -3.21 -17.15
C LEU A 280 18.44 -4.74 -17.16
N HIS A 281 18.97 -5.43 -18.17
CA HIS A 281 18.87 -6.90 -18.33
C HIS A 281 17.43 -7.46 -18.19
N GLY A 282 16.42 -6.66 -18.60
CA GLY A 282 15.00 -7.04 -18.45
C GLY A 282 14.46 -6.94 -17.03
N ILE A 283 15.24 -6.39 -16.10
CA ILE A 283 14.83 -6.09 -14.73
C ILE A 283 14.61 -4.59 -14.62
N THR A 284 13.43 -4.20 -14.11
CA THR A 284 13.07 -2.81 -13.87
C THR A 284 13.21 -2.49 -12.40
N VAL A 285 14.00 -1.46 -12.10
CA VAL A 285 14.31 -0.95 -10.75
C VAL A 285 13.45 0.28 -10.50
N TYR A 286 12.52 0.18 -9.57
CA TYR A 286 11.62 1.26 -9.17
C TYR A 286 12.06 1.87 -7.85
N GLN A 287 11.96 3.17 -7.73
CA GLN A 287 11.98 3.88 -6.46
C GLN A 287 10.64 3.62 -5.76
N ALA A 288 10.62 2.80 -4.71
CA ALA A 288 9.39 2.37 -4.04
C ALA A 288 9.14 3.09 -2.71
N SER A 289 10.18 3.20 -1.89
CA SER A 289 10.09 3.77 -0.54
C SER A 289 11.44 4.33 -0.10
N PHE A 290 11.49 4.86 1.07
CA PHE A 290 12.72 5.21 1.77
C PHE A 290 12.58 4.85 3.25
N ALA A 291 13.69 4.68 3.91
CA ALA A 291 13.76 4.34 5.32
C ALA A 291 15.05 4.87 5.93
N ASP A 292 15.21 4.64 7.21
CA ASP A 292 16.47 4.83 7.91
C ASP A 292 17.51 3.80 7.43
N GLY A 293 18.73 4.26 7.23
CA GLY A 293 19.87 3.44 6.76
C GLY A 293 20.84 3.04 7.86
N GLY A 294 20.50 3.26 9.11
CA GLY A 294 21.38 3.06 10.26
C GLY A 294 21.98 4.37 10.74
N SER A 295 21.12 5.30 11.17
CA SER A 295 21.50 6.62 11.66
C SER A 295 22.22 6.55 13.00
N ASP A 296 23.24 7.39 13.19
CA ASP A 296 23.93 7.52 14.49
C ASP A 296 23.12 8.40 15.43
N LEU A 297 22.85 7.87 16.62
CA LEU A 297 21.98 8.47 17.61
C LEU A 297 22.74 8.72 18.92
N THR A 298 22.49 9.85 19.55
CA THR A 298 23.00 10.17 20.87
C THR A 298 21.85 10.47 21.81
N PHE A 299 21.80 9.78 22.94
CA PHE A 299 20.75 9.89 23.94
C PHE A 299 21.28 10.39 25.30
N LYS A 300 20.43 11.11 26.02
CA LYS A 300 20.44 11.19 27.48
C LYS A 300 19.59 10.03 28.01
N ALA A 301 20.23 9.08 28.67
CA ALA A 301 19.58 7.91 29.27
C ALA A 301 19.37 8.15 30.76
N TRP A 302 18.10 8.25 31.18
CA TRP A 302 17.71 8.48 32.56
C TRP A 302 17.34 7.16 33.22
N ASN A 303 18.03 6.82 34.31
CA ASN A 303 17.70 5.62 35.08
C ASN A 303 16.37 5.80 35.82
N LEU A 304 15.39 4.96 35.53
CA LEU A 304 14.08 4.96 36.17
C LEU A 304 14.01 3.96 37.36
N ALA A 305 14.90 2.98 37.42
CA ALA A 305 14.93 2.00 38.50
C ALA A 305 15.43 2.63 39.82
N ASP A 306 16.42 3.50 39.74
CA ASP A 306 16.99 4.20 40.90
C ASP A 306 16.52 5.65 41.00
N ALA A 307 16.85 6.31 42.13
CA ALA A 307 16.53 7.71 42.34
C ALA A 307 17.55 8.68 41.69
N ASP A 308 18.51 8.18 40.90
CA ASP A 308 19.53 9.03 40.29
C ASP A 308 18.90 9.89 39.19
N ARG A 309 19.24 11.18 39.21
CA ARG A 309 18.79 12.18 38.23
C ARG A 309 19.82 12.48 37.16
N THR A 310 21.02 11.92 37.26
CA THR A 310 22.10 12.20 36.31
C THR A 310 21.94 11.32 35.07
N PRO A 311 21.66 11.89 33.89
CA PRO A 311 21.56 11.07 32.70
C PRO A 311 22.93 10.60 32.23
N VAL A 312 22.99 9.39 31.75
CA VAL A 312 24.17 8.83 31.09
C VAL A 312 24.08 9.09 29.59
N LYS A 313 25.18 9.54 29.00
CA LYS A 313 25.26 9.71 27.55
C LYS A 313 25.41 8.35 26.88
N LEU A 314 24.40 7.94 26.09
CA LEU A 314 24.39 6.69 25.35
C LEU A 314 24.51 7.00 23.86
N LYS A 315 25.49 6.40 23.19
CA LYS A 315 25.60 6.41 21.72
C LYS A 315 25.11 5.09 21.16
N ALA A 316 24.32 5.14 20.12
CA ALA A 316 23.77 3.97 19.46
C ALA A 316 23.62 4.24 17.95
N THR A 317 23.44 3.19 17.19
CA THR A 317 23.08 3.25 15.78
C THR A 317 21.72 2.60 15.64
N SER A 318 20.81 3.23 14.92
CA SER A 318 19.49 2.67 14.60
C SER A 318 19.64 1.34 13.83
N MET A 319 18.62 0.51 13.84
CA MET A 319 18.62 -0.83 13.22
C MET A 319 19.68 -1.78 13.82
N ARG A 320 20.15 -1.51 15.04
CA ARG A 320 21.13 -2.35 15.75
C ARG A 320 20.72 -2.64 17.18
N GLU A 321 21.38 -3.64 17.75
CA GLU A 321 21.15 -4.12 19.09
C GLU A 321 22.36 -3.81 19.97
N PHE A 322 22.08 -3.46 21.24
CA PHE A 322 23.09 -3.13 22.24
C PHE A 322 22.77 -3.83 23.57
N PRO A 323 23.77 -4.35 24.28
CA PRO A 323 23.56 -4.80 25.63
C PRO A 323 23.31 -3.59 26.54
N LEU A 324 22.36 -3.72 27.47
CA LEU A 324 22.03 -2.74 28.49
C LEU A 324 22.17 -3.38 29.85
N ASP A 325 23.25 -3.03 30.58
CA ASP A 325 23.49 -3.52 31.92
C ASP A 325 23.19 -2.40 32.94
N LEU A 326 22.24 -2.64 33.82
CA LEU A 326 21.82 -1.74 34.87
C LEU A 326 22.27 -2.26 36.28
N GLY A 327 23.30 -3.07 36.32
CA GLY A 327 23.87 -3.61 37.54
C GLY A 327 23.06 -4.74 38.16
N LYS A 328 21.80 -4.53 38.50
CA LYS A 328 20.90 -5.56 39.05
C LYS A 328 20.19 -6.40 38.00
N ALA A 329 20.05 -5.89 36.77
CA ALA A 329 19.39 -6.56 35.67
C ALA A 329 20.08 -6.20 34.34
N SER A 330 20.21 -7.19 33.47
CA SER A 330 20.74 -7.01 32.12
C SER A 330 19.61 -7.15 31.14
N TYR A 331 19.57 -6.25 30.19
CA TYR A 331 18.58 -6.18 29.11
C TYR A 331 19.31 -6.13 27.78
N LYS A 332 18.54 -6.30 26.68
CA LYS A 332 18.95 -6.06 25.32
C LYS A 332 18.13 -4.88 24.78
N LEU A 333 18.81 -3.86 24.33
CA LEU A 333 18.22 -2.68 23.73
C LEU A 333 18.28 -2.85 22.21
N GLU A 334 17.14 -2.98 21.58
CA GLU A 334 16.99 -3.19 20.14
C GLU A 334 16.43 -1.90 19.53
N PHE A 335 17.27 -1.14 18.84
CA PHE A 335 16.81 0.04 18.11
C PHE A 335 16.20 -0.39 16.78
N ASP A 336 15.01 0.11 16.53
CA ASP A 336 14.31 -0.03 15.26
C ASP A 336 14.59 1.20 14.38
N GLN A 337 13.69 1.52 13.49
CA GLN A 337 13.81 2.62 12.55
C GLN A 337 13.82 3.99 13.25
N PHE A 338 14.80 4.82 12.93
CA PHE A 338 14.80 6.25 13.21
C PHE A 338 14.01 6.99 12.14
N THR A 339 13.20 7.96 12.53
CA THR A 339 12.43 8.80 11.61
C THR A 339 12.73 10.26 11.90
N SER A 340 13.37 10.94 10.96
CA SER A 340 13.76 12.35 11.11
C SER A 340 12.58 13.33 11.03
N MET A 341 11.52 12.94 10.33
CA MET A 341 10.29 13.72 10.18
C MET A 341 9.07 12.86 10.46
N ASN A 342 8.28 13.23 11.48
CA ASN A 342 7.01 12.58 11.80
C ASN A 342 5.85 13.51 11.52
N VAL A 343 5.04 13.16 10.54
CA VAL A 343 3.82 13.87 10.22
C VAL A 343 2.66 13.15 10.91
N GLU A 344 2.23 13.70 12.03
CA GLU A 344 1.13 13.15 12.83
C GLU A 344 -0.15 13.96 12.61
N ASP A 345 -1.28 13.29 12.71
CA ASP A 345 -2.59 13.94 12.70
C ASP A 345 -2.90 14.50 14.08
N MET A 346 -2.80 15.81 14.21
CA MET A 346 -3.06 16.55 15.46
C MET A 346 -4.52 17.00 15.57
N SER A 347 -5.44 16.46 14.77
CA SER A 347 -6.88 16.67 14.97
C SER A 347 -7.35 15.97 16.24
N GLU A 348 -8.40 16.50 16.87
CA GLU A 348 -8.99 15.88 18.05
C GLU A 348 -9.38 14.42 17.77
N PRO A 349 -9.16 13.50 18.73
CA PRO A 349 -9.49 12.09 18.55
C PRO A 349 -11.00 11.96 18.30
N SER A 350 -11.41 11.75 17.07
CA SER A 350 -12.78 11.29 16.83
C SER A 350 -12.84 9.82 17.25
N GLU A 351 -13.82 9.45 18.07
CA GLU A 351 -14.20 8.06 18.40
C GLU A 351 -14.67 7.31 17.14
N LYS A 352 -13.86 7.27 16.10
CA LYS A 352 -14.14 6.42 14.94
C LYS A 352 -13.67 5.02 15.27
N GLU A 353 -14.64 4.16 15.58
CA GLU A 353 -14.41 2.72 15.54
C GLU A 353 -13.63 2.37 14.26
N GLN A 354 -12.47 1.75 14.42
CA GLN A 354 -11.70 1.16 13.31
C GLN A 354 -12.49 -0.04 12.78
N ASN A 355 -13.46 0.25 11.91
CA ASN A 355 -14.18 -0.79 11.21
C ASN A 355 -13.59 -0.98 9.80
N LEU A 356 -13.89 -2.13 9.19
CA LEU A 356 -13.41 -2.48 7.83
C LEU A 356 -13.72 -1.38 6.80
N LYS A 357 -14.84 -0.67 6.97
CA LYS A 357 -15.27 0.41 6.07
C LYS A 357 -14.33 1.62 6.14
N SER A 358 -13.84 1.99 7.34
CA SER A 358 -12.86 3.07 7.49
C SER A 358 -11.51 2.67 6.90
N ALA A 359 -11.05 1.45 7.14
CA ALA A 359 -9.81 0.93 6.57
C ALA A 359 -9.82 0.90 5.04
N ILE A 360 -10.94 0.51 4.41
CA ILE A 360 -11.09 0.52 2.94
C ILE A 360 -11.16 1.96 2.39
N ASN A 361 -11.82 2.88 3.10
CA ASN A 361 -11.87 4.29 2.70
C ASN A 361 -10.49 4.96 2.79
N ASP A 362 -9.68 4.63 3.79
CA ASP A 362 -8.31 5.13 3.93
C ASP A 362 -7.39 4.68 2.77
N VAL A 363 -7.68 3.53 2.15
CA VAL A 363 -6.99 3.08 0.92
C VAL A 363 -7.36 3.96 -0.28
N ARG A 364 -8.58 4.48 -0.33
CA ARG A 364 -9.11 5.24 -1.48
C ARG A 364 -8.82 6.74 -1.43
N SER A 365 -8.66 7.31 -0.24
CA SER A 365 -8.54 8.76 -0.10
C SER A 365 -7.08 9.21 -0.03
N VAL A 366 -6.59 9.80 -1.11
CA VAL A 366 -5.32 10.54 -1.16
C VAL A 366 -5.42 11.88 -0.38
N ARG A 367 -6.63 12.36 -0.12
CA ARG A 367 -6.93 13.55 0.69
C ARG A 367 -8.04 13.22 1.68
N GLN A 368 -7.73 13.21 2.96
CA GLN A 368 -8.73 13.22 4.02
C GLN A 368 -9.02 14.69 4.39
N GLU A 369 -10.19 15.17 4.04
CA GLU A 369 -10.68 16.48 4.49
C GLU A 369 -10.85 16.47 6.01
N GLY A 370 -10.29 17.46 6.71
CA GLY A 370 -10.44 17.66 8.15
C GLY A 370 -9.27 17.16 9.02
N LYS A 371 -8.21 16.55 8.47
CA LYS A 371 -7.01 16.18 9.22
C LYS A 371 -5.98 17.31 9.24
N LYS A 372 -5.49 17.63 10.45
CA LYS A 372 -4.45 18.64 10.65
C LYS A 372 -3.09 17.95 10.81
N TYR A 373 -2.45 17.68 9.69
CA TYR A 373 -1.11 17.08 9.69
C TYR A 373 -0.07 18.12 10.11
N THR A 374 0.77 17.75 11.07
CA THR A 374 1.87 18.58 11.57
C THR A 374 3.11 17.71 11.73
N ASN A 375 4.25 18.19 11.26
CA ASN A 375 5.51 17.55 11.53
C ASN A 375 5.93 17.86 12.97
N ILE A 376 5.99 16.83 13.82
CA ILE A 376 6.35 16.94 15.25
C ILE A 376 7.82 16.59 15.52
N GLY A 377 8.61 16.47 14.45
CA GLY A 377 10.06 16.29 14.56
C GLY A 377 10.52 14.83 14.62
N PRO A 378 11.80 14.60 14.95
CA PRO A 378 12.40 13.28 14.95
C PRO A 378 11.83 12.35 16.02
N SER A 379 11.72 11.05 15.69
CA SER A 379 11.38 10.00 16.66
C SER A 379 12.20 8.73 16.46
N ILE A 380 12.27 7.93 17.50
CA ILE A 380 12.90 6.62 17.47
C ILE A 380 11.99 5.58 18.11
N VAL A 381 11.90 4.43 17.46
CA VAL A 381 11.28 3.22 18.00
C VAL A 381 12.39 2.28 18.48
N TYR A 382 12.22 1.72 19.67
CA TYR A 382 13.16 0.75 20.22
C TYR A 382 12.43 -0.25 21.13
N ARG A 383 13.04 -1.40 21.33
CA ARG A 383 12.56 -2.43 22.26
C ARG A 383 13.57 -2.67 23.35
N ILE A 384 13.06 -2.86 24.56
CA ILE A 384 13.85 -3.34 25.69
C ILE A 384 13.42 -4.77 25.91
N ARG A 385 14.37 -5.70 25.72
CA ARG A 385 14.16 -7.14 25.90
C ARG A 385 14.84 -7.60 27.18
N ASP A 386 14.12 -8.33 28.01
CA ASP A 386 14.63 -8.94 29.23
C ASP A 386 15.35 -10.29 28.95
N LYS A 387 15.93 -10.88 29.98
CA LYS A 387 16.59 -12.19 29.88
C LYS A 387 15.64 -13.35 29.58
N ALA A 388 14.35 -13.21 29.84
CA ALA A 388 13.32 -14.19 29.54
C ALA A 388 12.87 -14.13 28.06
N GLY A 389 13.37 -13.12 27.30
CA GLY A 389 13.02 -12.91 25.91
C GLY A 389 11.78 -12.03 25.71
N GLN A 390 11.15 -11.53 26.79
CA GLN A 390 10.02 -10.62 26.66
C GLN A 390 10.50 -9.23 26.26
N ALA A 391 9.82 -8.61 25.31
CA ALA A 391 10.16 -7.30 24.82
C ALA A 391 8.97 -6.34 24.93
N VAL A 392 9.26 -5.12 25.35
CA VAL A 392 8.33 -4.00 25.34
C VAL A 392 8.86 -2.98 24.33
N GLU A 393 7.98 -2.48 23.49
CA GLU A 393 8.31 -1.50 22.47
C GLU A 393 8.01 -0.09 22.96
N TYR A 394 8.92 0.83 22.66
CA TYR A 394 8.87 2.24 23.00
C TYR A 394 8.97 3.11 21.75
N LYS A 395 8.21 4.21 21.70
CA LYS A 395 8.33 5.25 20.69
C LYS A 395 8.56 6.60 21.37
N ASN A 396 9.71 7.21 21.15
CA ASN A 396 10.08 8.46 21.79
C ASN A 396 10.25 9.56 20.74
N TYR A 397 9.65 10.72 21.00
CA TYR A 397 9.86 11.92 20.21
C TYR A 397 11.04 12.72 20.77
N MET A 398 11.85 13.27 19.88
CA MET A 398 13.03 14.05 20.25
C MET A 398 12.66 15.42 20.79
N LEU A 399 11.72 16.09 20.12
CA LEU A 399 11.32 17.45 20.46
C LEU A 399 10.06 17.43 21.33
N PRO A 400 9.90 18.44 22.20
CA PRO A 400 8.66 18.58 22.95
C PRO A 400 7.50 18.94 22.01
N VAL A 401 6.40 18.24 22.17
CA VAL A 401 5.17 18.41 21.38
C VAL A 401 4.24 19.36 22.11
N LYS A 402 3.74 20.38 21.39
CA LYS A 402 2.76 21.30 21.94
C LYS A 402 1.39 20.63 22.04
N GLN A 403 0.80 20.62 23.22
CA GLN A 403 -0.59 20.25 23.48
C GLN A 403 -1.24 21.36 24.29
N ASP A 404 -2.30 21.93 23.76
CA ASP A 404 -2.95 23.12 24.28
C ASP A 404 -1.96 24.31 24.44
N GLU A 405 -1.70 24.78 25.64
CA GLU A 405 -0.78 25.87 25.92
C GLU A 405 0.62 25.41 26.36
N ASP A 406 0.81 24.13 26.65
CA ASP A 406 2.03 23.57 27.24
C ASP A 406 2.76 22.63 26.28
N TYR A 407 4.03 22.35 26.58
CA TYR A 407 4.89 21.47 25.81
C TYR A 407 5.26 20.24 26.62
N PHE A 408 5.25 19.07 25.97
CA PHE A 408 5.52 17.79 26.60
C PHE A 408 6.54 16.98 25.81
N PHE A 409 7.48 16.37 26.49
CA PHE A 409 8.23 15.24 25.96
C PHE A 409 7.37 13.99 26.04
N ILE A 410 7.10 13.38 24.87
CA ILE A 410 6.16 12.29 24.75
C ILE A 410 6.91 11.00 24.47
N THR A 411 6.62 9.97 25.25
CA THR A 411 7.09 8.61 25.03
C THR A 411 5.92 7.64 25.10
N GLY A 412 5.83 6.76 24.11
CA GLY A 412 4.80 5.73 24.02
C GLY A 412 5.35 4.36 24.38
N THR A 413 4.52 3.49 24.93
CA THR A 413 4.85 2.10 25.20
C THR A 413 3.73 1.16 24.78
N ARG A 414 4.09 -0.02 24.23
CA ARG A 414 3.16 -1.11 23.96
C ARG A 414 3.85 -2.48 24.09
N SER A 415 3.07 -3.49 24.47
CA SER A 415 3.59 -4.87 24.64
C SER A 415 3.34 -5.75 23.42
N GLY A 416 2.61 -5.28 22.40
CA GLY A 416 2.32 -6.03 21.18
C GLY A 416 1.98 -5.12 20.03
N LEU A 417 2.28 -5.54 18.80
CA LEU A 417 2.10 -4.75 17.56
C LEU A 417 0.64 -4.37 17.28
N ALA A 418 -0.31 -5.19 17.74
CA ALA A 418 -1.75 -4.91 17.59
C ALA A 418 -2.30 -3.96 18.67
N GLN A 419 -1.50 -3.60 19.70
CA GLN A 419 -1.93 -2.70 20.76
C GLN A 419 -1.59 -1.26 20.39
N GLN A 420 -2.47 -0.33 20.81
CA GLN A 420 -2.18 1.09 20.72
C GLN A 420 -1.11 1.48 21.74
N TYR A 421 -0.33 2.52 21.44
CA TYR A 421 0.62 3.08 22.40
C TYR A 421 -0.09 3.71 23.58
N ARG A 422 0.39 3.42 24.80
CA ARG A 422 0.10 4.19 26.01
C ARG A 422 1.15 5.28 26.11
N TRP A 423 0.68 6.53 26.24
CA TRP A 423 1.55 7.70 26.16
C TRP A 423 1.85 8.27 27.55
N LEU A 424 3.14 8.37 27.87
CA LEU A 424 3.66 9.15 28.99
C LEU A 424 4.01 10.55 28.48
N ARG A 425 3.51 11.58 29.17
CA ARG A 425 3.71 12.99 28.85
C ARG A 425 4.48 13.66 29.96
N ILE A 426 5.74 13.99 29.73
CA ILE A 426 6.60 14.67 30.70
C ILE A 426 6.62 16.15 30.36
N PRO A 427 6.17 17.04 31.29
CA PRO A 427 6.09 18.46 30.98
C PRO A 427 7.48 19.06 30.81
N MET A 428 7.59 19.94 29.81
CA MET A 428 8.79 20.74 29.57
C MET A 428 8.97 21.78 30.65
N ASP A 429 10.17 21.86 31.24
CA ASP A 429 10.50 22.87 32.23
C ASP A 429 10.84 24.23 31.61
N LYS A 430 11.12 25.21 32.45
CA LYS A 430 11.47 26.58 32.07
C LYS A 430 12.64 26.65 31.06
N ASN A 431 13.54 25.70 31.08
CA ASN A 431 14.73 25.66 30.22
C ASN A 431 14.52 24.82 28.94
N GLY A 432 13.32 24.35 28.72
CA GLY A 432 13.04 23.49 27.56
C GLY A 432 13.52 22.04 27.75
N GLN A 433 13.69 21.56 28.98
CA GLN A 433 14.22 20.26 29.32
C GLN A 433 13.26 19.50 30.26
N ILE A 434 13.66 18.29 30.68
CA ILE A 434 12.95 17.48 31.68
C ILE A 434 13.67 17.43 33.03
N ASP A 435 14.77 18.18 33.20
CA ASP A 435 15.64 18.11 34.34
C ASP A 435 14.92 18.45 35.64
N THR A 436 14.02 19.45 35.65
CA THR A 436 13.23 19.82 36.84
C THR A 436 12.27 18.70 37.24
N PHE A 437 11.65 18.03 36.30
CA PHE A 437 10.79 16.87 36.57
C PHE A 437 11.59 15.69 37.14
N MET A 438 12.75 15.38 36.57
CA MET A 438 13.61 14.30 37.05
C MET A 438 14.17 14.60 38.43
N ALA A 439 14.49 15.85 38.72
CA ALA A 439 14.91 16.29 40.05
C ALA A 439 13.79 16.17 41.08
N LEU A 440 12.55 16.59 40.73
CA LEU A 440 11.37 16.43 41.58
C LEU A 440 11.11 14.94 41.89
N ARG A 441 11.21 14.08 40.87
CA ARG A 441 11.08 12.62 41.01
C ARG A 441 12.11 12.06 42.00
N GLN A 442 13.37 12.48 41.91
CA GLN A 442 14.42 12.09 42.85
C GLN A 442 14.11 12.58 44.24
N TYR A 443 13.72 13.85 44.38
CA TYR A 443 13.38 14.46 45.66
C TYR A 443 12.23 13.72 46.36
N LEU A 444 11.19 13.33 45.62
CA LEU A 444 10.06 12.59 46.17
C LEU A 444 10.38 11.15 46.61
N LYS A 445 11.48 10.56 46.15
CA LYS A 445 11.93 9.23 46.59
C LYS A 445 12.71 9.29 47.92
N ASP A 446 13.18 10.45 48.32
CA ASP A 446 13.93 10.65 49.57
C ASP A 446 12.96 10.93 50.73
N ASP A 447 12.87 9.99 51.68
CA ASP A 447 12.02 10.12 52.88
C ASP A 447 12.37 11.33 53.75
N ALA A 448 13.67 11.64 53.95
CA ALA A 448 14.11 12.77 54.74
C ALA A 448 13.74 14.11 54.07
N ALA A 449 13.90 14.17 52.74
CA ALA A 449 13.51 15.34 51.96
C ALA A 449 12.00 15.58 52.05
N ARG A 450 11.14 14.54 51.90
CA ARG A 450 9.69 14.69 52.06
C ARG A 450 9.28 15.20 53.43
N ARG A 451 9.85 14.65 54.52
CA ARG A 451 9.57 15.11 55.90
C ARG A 451 9.95 16.58 56.07
N LYS A 452 11.12 16.99 55.55
CA LYS A 452 11.56 18.37 55.60
C LYS A 452 10.57 19.30 54.90
N THR A 453 10.10 18.93 53.70
CA THR A 453 9.11 19.72 52.97
C THR A 453 7.81 19.87 53.73
N VAL A 454 7.28 18.76 54.29
CA VAL A 454 6.04 18.79 55.06
C VAL A 454 6.20 19.69 56.29
N ALA A 455 7.32 19.55 57.04
CA ALA A 455 7.61 20.39 58.19
C ALA A 455 7.67 21.89 57.81
N ASN A 456 8.21 22.21 56.63
CA ASN A 456 8.27 23.59 56.13
C ASN A 456 6.88 24.10 55.70
N ALA A 457 6.11 23.27 54.98
CA ALA A 457 4.78 23.65 54.49
C ALA A 457 3.77 23.96 55.61
N VAL A 458 3.88 23.26 56.74
CA VAL A 458 2.94 23.44 57.87
C VAL A 458 3.39 24.46 58.93
N LYS A 459 4.53 25.14 58.75
CA LYS A 459 5.03 26.13 59.72
C LYS A 459 4.04 27.25 60.05
N GLY A 460 3.21 27.65 59.07
CA GLY A 460 2.18 28.67 59.23
C GLY A 460 0.84 28.18 59.82
N ALA A 461 0.69 26.87 60.07
CA ALA A 461 -0.54 26.31 60.62
C ALA A 461 -0.68 26.64 62.13
N PRO A 462 -1.93 26.81 62.63
CA PRO A 462 -2.18 26.97 64.07
C PRO A 462 -1.60 25.82 64.89
N ALA A 463 -1.08 26.13 66.07
CA ALA A 463 -0.37 25.16 66.92
C ALA A 463 -1.22 23.94 67.28
N GLU A 464 -2.52 24.15 67.51
CA GLU A 464 -3.48 23.13 67.94
C GLU A 464 -3.72 22.02 66.91
N ILE A 465 -3.60 22.33 65.60
CA ILE A 465 -3.86 21.38 64.52
C ILE A 465 -2.62 21.01 63.72
N ARG A 466 -1.47 21.65 64.03
CA ARG A 466 -0.23 21.52 63.25
C ARG A 466 0.27 20.08 63.20
N GLU A 467 0.24 19.39 64.34
CA GLU A 467 0.76 18.01 64.41
C GLU A 467 -0.12 17.03 63.60
N GLN A 468 -1.46 17.18 63.69
CA GLN A 468 -2.39 16.36 62.92
C GLN A 468 -2.27 16.66 61.42
N PHE A 469 -2.17 17.94 61.06
CA PHE A 469 -2.01 18.38 59.68
C PHE A 469 -0.67 17.90 59.09
N MET A 470 0.41 17.94 59.87
CA MET A 470 1.73 17.42 59.50
C MET A 470 1.67 15.91 59.20
N ALA A 471 1.06 15.12 60.12
CA ALA A 471 0.90 13.68 59.91
C ALA A 471 0.06 13.33 58.68
N ALA A 472 -1.04 14.05 58.43
CA ALA A 472 -1.86 13.86 57.26
C ALA A 472 -1.13 14.21 55.96
N ALA A 473 -0.39 15.32 55.94
CA ALA A 473 0.40 15.78 54.80
C ALA A 473 1.55 14.82 54.48
N GLU A 474 2.26 14.32 55.54
CA GLU A 474 3.34 13.33 55.39
C GLU A 474 2.79 12.01 54.81
N ASN A 475 1.67 11.54 55.32
CA ASN A 475 1.03 10.33 54.81
C ASN A 475 0.59 10.49 53.34
N THR A 476 -0.09 11.59 53.00
CA THR A 476 -0.53 11.90 51.64
C THR A 476 0.65 11.94 50.66
N LEU A 477 1.72 12.69 50.99
CA LEU A 477 2.90 12.78 50.14
C LEU A 477 3.65 11.45 50.04
N SER A 478 3.68 10.64 51.12
CA SER A 478 4.30 9.31 51.13
C SER A 478 3.53 8.32 50.24
N ILE A 479 2.19 8.35 50.28
CA ILE A 479 1.36 7.52 49.41
C ILE A 479 1.55 7.91 47.93
N PHE A 480 1.50 9.21 47.66
CA PHE A 480 1.74 9.72 46.28
C PHE A 480 3.15 9.35 45.79
N ALA A 481 4.16 9.47 46.60
CA ALA A 481 5.54 9.09 46.23
C ALA A 481 5.70 7.60 45.88
N LYS A 482 4.84 6.72 46.37
CA LYS A 482 4.86 5.28 46.05
C LYS A 482 4.19 4.93 44.71
N GLY A 483 3.11 5.60 44.33
CA GLY A 483 2.31 5.20 43.18
C GLY A 483 1.48 6.31 42.53
N GLY A 484 1.81 7.58 42.77
CA GLY A 484 1.08 8.72 42.20
C GLY A 484 -0.36 8.79 42.69
N TYR A 485 -1.23 9.32 41.84
CA TYR A 485 -2.67 9.40 42.10
C TYR A 485 -3.32 8.04 42.29
N LEU A 486 -2.85 7.02 41.55
CA LEU A 486 -3.42 5.66 41.66
C LEU A 486 -3.29 5.09 43.08
N ALA A 487 -2.15 5.26 43.73
CA ALA A 487 -1.95 4.81 45.09
C ALA A 487 -2.82 5.60 46.11
N LEU A 488 -3.08 6.88 45.82
CA LEU A 488 -3.94 7.71 46.63
C LEU A 488 -5.40 7.31 46.52
N ASP A 489 -5.86 7.06 45.29
CA ASP A 489 -7.23 6.58 45.02
C ASP A 489 -7.49 5.19 45.60
N GLU A 490 -6.52 4.30 45.50
CA GLU A 490 -6.55 2.99 46.16
C GLU A 490 -6.65 3.12 47.68
N PHE A 491 -5.87 4.02 48.26
CA PHE A 491 -5.95 4.29 49.70
C PHE A 491 -7.32 4.81 50.11
N VAL A 492 -7.90 5.76 49.36
CA VAL A 492 -9.24 6.31 49.64
C VAL A 492 -10.29 5.23 49.51
N THR A 493 -10.28 4.46 48.42
CA THR A 493 -11.31 3.40 48.19
C THR A 493 -11.26 2.27 49.20
N THR A 494 -10.04 1.97 49.74
CA THR A 494 -9.85 0.87 50.70
C THR A 494 -10.15 1.29 52.14
N ASN A 495 -9.80 2.52 52.52
CA ASN A 495 -9.82 2.93 53.93
C ASN A 495 -10.94 3.91 54.30
N ILE A 496 -11.64 4.49 53.34
CA ILE A 496 -12.68 5.49 53.57
C ILE A 496 -14.06 4.92 53.20
N PRO A 497 -15.10 5.11 54.06
CA PRO A 497 -16.47 4.71 53.78
C PRO A 497 -16.99 5.35 52.46
N LYS A 498 -17.79 4.61 51.67
CA LYS A 498 -18.22 5.01 50.32
C LYS A 498 -18.90 6.37 50.27
N ASP A 499 -19.69 6.71 51.27
CA ASP A 499 -20.41 7.98 51.42
C ASP A 499 -19.50 9.20 51.65
N GLN A 500 -18.25 8.97 52.04
CA GLN A 500 -17.25 10.01 52.33
C GLN A 500 -16.12 10.07 51.31
N GLN A 501 -16.01 9.10 50.40
CA GLN A 501 -14.88 8.97 49.48
C GLN A 501 -14.66 10.22 48.63
N GLU A 502 -15.71 10.72 47.96
CA GLU A 502 -15.64 11.87 47.08
C GLU A 502 -15.15 13.13 47.82
N LYS A 503 -15.68 13.37 48.99
CA LYS A 503 -15.28 14.51 49.84
C LYS A 503 -13.85 14.39 50.33
N MET A 504 -13.46 13.21 50.77
CA MET A 504 -12.08 12.97 51.28
C MET A 504 -11.08 13.00 50.15
N GLN A 505 -11.40 12.49 48.96
CA GLN A 505 -10.56 12.57 47.77
C GLN A 505 -10.24 14.04 47.42
N GLY A 506 -11.25 14.92 47.44
CA GLY A 506 -11.04 16.35 47.25
C GLY A 506 -10.05 16.95 48.25
N TYR A 507 -10.20 16.64 49.54
CA TYR A 507 -9.27 17.11 50.58
C TYR A 507 -7.84 16.56 50.40
N PHE A 508 -7.68 15.30 50.02
CA PHE A 508 -6.35 14.73 49.75
C PHE A 508 -5.69 15.40 48.54
N TYR A 509 -6.45 15.73 47.49
CA TYR A 509 -5.90 16.39 46.30
C TYR A 509 -5.49 17.84 46.58
N GLU A 510 -6.29 18.61 47.33
CA GLU A 510 -5.93 19.98 47.73
C GLU A 510 -4.66 19.98 48.63
N MET A 511 -4.62 19.08 49.61
CA MET A 511 -3.45 18.91 50.48
C MET A 511 -2.21 18.51 49.69
N LEU A 512 -2.36 17.53 48.81
CA LEU A 512 -1.28 17.07 47.94
C LEU A 512 -0.74 18.20 47.08
N TYR A 513 -1.59 18.99 46.46
CA TYR A 513 -1.15 20.12 45.63
C TYR A 513 -0.34 21.14 46.44
N GLY A 514 -0.81 21.49 47.62
CA GLY A 514 -0.07 22.42 48.53
C GLY A 514 1.32 21.90 48.92
N VAL A 515 1.41 20.62 49.31
CA VAL A 515 2.68 20.01 49.69
C VAL A 515 3.59 19.80 48.46
N MET A 516 3.04 19.44 47.31
CA MET A 516 3.81 19.28 46.06
C MET A 516 4.37 20.61 45.57
N ASN A 517 3.64 21.72 45.77
CA ASN A 517 4.17 23.05 45.45
C ASN A 517 5.38 23.41 46.32
N ALA A 518 5.33 23.09 47.62
CA ALA A 518 6.48 23.24 48.51
C ALA A 518 7.64 22.27 48.14
N ALA A 519 7.31 21.03 47.74
CA ALA A 519 8.30 20.07 47.27
C ALA A 519 9.02 20.54 46.01
N LEU A 520 8.32 21.18 45.07
CA LEU A 520 8.94 21.76 43.89
C LEU A 520 9.92 22.90 44.25
N GLU A 521 9.54 23.78 45.18
CA GLU A 521 10.45 24.83 45.66
C GLU A 521 11.70 24.27 46.33
N ASP A 522 11.50 23.33 47.23
CA ASP A 522 12.62 22.64 47.91
C ASP A 522 13.52 21.88 46.91
N THR A 523 12.91 21.29 45.85
CA THR A 523 13.64 20.64 44.76
C THR A 523 14.51 21.64 43.99
N ILE A 524 13.93 22.77 43.58
CA ILE A 524 14.66 23.84 42.88
C ILE A 524 15.83 24.33 43.71
N SER A 525 15.61 24.58 44.98
CA SER A 525 16.66 25.03 45.92
C SER A 525 17.73 23.96 46.17
N THR A 526 17.32 22.72 46.45
CA THR A 526 18.25 21.62 46.82
C THR A 526 19.19 21.27 45.68
N TYR A 527 18.70 21.32 44.46
CA TYR A 527 19.45 20.91 43.26
C TYR A 527 19.99 22.08 42.44
N ASN A 528 19.93 23.32 42.99
CA ASN A 528 20.38 24.55 42.33
C ASN A 528 19.81 24.70 40.90
N LEU A 529 18.53 24.38 40.73
CA LEU A 529 17.84 24.56 39.47
C LEU A 529 17.49 26.04 39.26
N PRO A 530 17.27 26.48 38.00
CA PRO A 530 16.87 27.86 37.74
C PRO A 530 15.59 28.24 38.45
N ALA A 531 15.63 29.35 39.19
CA ALA A 531 14.48 29.86 39.95
C ALA A 531 13.25 30.02 39.00
N TRP A 532 12.10 29.52 39.45
CA TRP A 532 10.85 29.61 38.71
C TRP A 532 9.84 30.45 39.51
N PRO A 533 9.40 31.60 39.02
CA PRO A 533 8.41 32.41 39.71
C PRO A 533 7.12 31.62 39.96
N GLN A 534 6.40 31.97 41.03
CA GLN A 534 5.08 31.40 41.30
C GLN A 534 4.05 32.03 40.38
N ASP A 535 3.96 31.52 39.15
CA ASP A 535 3.04 31.98 38.11
C ASP A 535 2.15 30.81 37.64
N GLU A 536 1.22 31.14 36.78
CA GLU A 536 0.30 30.16 36.21
C GLU A 536 1.01 29.04 35.42
N LYS A 537 2.09 29.35 34.71
CA LYS A 537 2.88 28.35 33.97
C LYS A 537 3.53 27.35 34.90
N ARG A 538 4.08 27.82 36.03
CA ARG A 538 4.66 26.92 37.06
C ARG A 538 3.58 26.04 37.67
N ASN A 539 2.38 26.58 37.94
CA ASN A 539 1.27 25.81 38.48
C ASN A 539 0.82 24.71 37.51
N ARG A 540 0.67 25.04 36.21
CA ARG A 540 0.38 24.03 35.19
C ARG A 540 1.50 22.99 35.08
N PHE A 541 2.76 23.42 35.05
CA PHE A 541 3.89 22.48 35.08
C PHE A 541 3.80 21.51 36.26
N LEU A 542 3.50 21.99 37.47
CA LEU A 542 3.37 21.14 38.65
C LEU A 542 2.25 20.10 38.48
N LEU A 543 1.09 20.50 38.04
CA LEU A 543 -0.02 19.58 37.81
C LEU A 543 0.36 18.51 36.76
N HIS A 544 0.92 18.92 35.65
CA HIS A 544 1.41 17.97 34.64
C HIS A 544 2.55 17.09 35.09
N ALA A 545 3.42 17.60 35.99
CA ALA A 545 4.47 16.80 36.60
C ALA A 545 3.93 15.75 37.56
N MET A 546 2.84 16.04 38.28
CA MET A 546 2.14 15.07 39.13
C MET A 546 1.46 13.98 38.29
N ASP A 547 0.83 14.35 37.16
CA ASP A 547 0.27 13.39 36.19
C ASP A 547 1.36 12.51 35.58
N ALA A 548 2.48 13.12 35.16
CA ALA A 548 3.63 12.39 34.63
C ALA A 548 4.26 11.44 35.63
N TYR A 549 4.35 11.87 36.91
CA TYR A 549 4.82 11.02 37.99
C TYR A 549 3.95 9.78 38.18
N THR A 550 2.63 9.96 38.13
CA THR A 550 1.67 8.86 38.17
C THR A 550 1.85 7.93 36.97
N GLY A 551 1.96 8.50 35.76
CA GLY A 551 2.17 7.73 34.52
C GLY A 551 3.48 6.92 34.52
N LEU A 552 4.53 7.38 35.22
CA LEU A 552 5.78 6.64 35.37
C LEU A 552 5.61 5.33 36.14
N THR A 553 4.63 5.21 37.04
CA THR A 553 4.38 3.96 37.78
C THR A 553 3.84 2.85 36.86
N GLU A 554 3.23 3.22 35.77
CA GLU A 554 2.72 2.31 34.73
C GLU A 554 3.68 2.17 33.53
N TYR A 555 4.79 2.91 33.51
CA TYR A 555 5.78 2.89 32.44
C TYR A 555 6.82 1.78 32.72
N PRO A 556 6.76 0.66 31.99
CA PRO A 556 7.49 -0.57 32.38
C PRO A 556 8.97 -0.54 31.98
N ALA A 557 9.57 0.62 31.72
CA ALA A 557 10.95 0.74 31.30
C ALA A 557 11.90 0.94 32.51
N PRO A 558 13.08 0.31 32.52
CA PRO A 558 14.12 0.57 33.52
C PRO A 558 14.81 1.91 33.27
N MET A 559 14.66 2.51 32.07
CA MET A 559 15.23 3.81 31.73
C MET A 559 14.35 4.56 30.72
N LEU A 560 14.50 5.89 30.73
CA LEU A 560 13.94 6.78 29.73
C LEU A 560 15.08 7.23 28.82
N LEU A 561 14.92 7.01 27.52
CA LEU A 561 15.87 7.47 26.50
C LEU A 561 15.34 8.77 25.87
N GLN A 562 16.04 9.87 26.12
CA GLN A 562 15.77 11.16 25.49
C GLN A 562 16.78 11.36 24.36
N LEU A 563 16.33 11.41 23.11
CA LEU A 563 17.19 11.67 21.95
C LEU A 563 17.71 13.11 22.01
N GLU A 564 19.05 13.26 21.99
CA GLU A 564 19.74 14.57 22.10
C GLU A 564 20.21 15.07 20.74
N SER A 565 20.81 14.18 19.95
CA SER A 565 21.30 14.49 18.61
C SER A 565 21.37 13.25 17.74
N PHE A 566 21.42 13.46 16.43
CA PHE A 566 21.54 12.37 15.46
C PHE A 566 22.35 12.82 14.22
N THR A 567 22.93 11.84 13.53
CA THR A 567 23.42 11.96 12.16
C THR A 567 22.63 11.02 11.28
N GLU A 568 21.78 11.58 10.42
CA GLU A 568 20.89 10.81 9.58
C GLU A 568 21.66 10.09 8.46
N VAL A 569 21.44 8.78 8.33
CA VAL A 569 21.83 7.97 7.18
C VAL A 569 20.53 7.47 6.54
N ARG A 570 20.32 7.79 5.28
CA ARG A 570 19.10 7.42 4.55
C ARG A 570 19.29 6.12 3.78
N SER A 571 18.22 5.38 3.62
CA SER A 571 18.17 4.24 2.74
C SER A 571 17.07 4.39 1.70
N SER A 572 17.35 3.87 0.51
CA SER A 572 16.39 3.78 -0.58
C SER A 572 15.77 2.39 -0.61
N GLY A 573 14.45 2.35 -0.54
CA GLY A 573 13.69 1.13 -0.79
C GLY A 573 13.46 0.96 -2.29
N LEU A 574 14.15 0.02 -2.88
CA LEU A 574 14.05 -0.31 -4.30
C LEU A 574 13.20 -1.54 -4.49
N GLN A 575 12.23 -1.45 -5.40
CA GLN A 575 11.48 -2.61 -5.88
C GLN A 575 12.04 -3.00 -7.25
N MET A 576 12.45 -4.25 -7.41
CA MET A 576 12.96 -4.77 -8.66
C MET A 576 12.05 -5.85 -9.20
N THR A 577 11.71 -5.71 -10.49
CA THR A 577 10.77 -6.63 -11.13
C THR A 577 11.31 -7.12 -12.45
N ARG A 578 11.11 -8.40 -12.72
CA ARG A 578 11.29 -9.02 -14.03
C ARG A 578 9.95 -9.60 -14.47
N SER A 579 9.37 -9.03 -15.51
CA SER A 579 8.01 -9.36 -15.98
C SER A 579 8.00 -9.54 -17.51
N PRO A 580 8.52 -10.64 -18.03
CA PRO A 580 8.57 -10.89 -19.48
C PRO A 580 7.18 -11.04 -20.09
N GLY A 581 6.18 -11.43 -19.31
CA GLY A 581 4.78 -11.53 -19.73
C GLY A 581 4.15 -10.17 -20.05
N ALA A 582 4.68 -9.07 -19.55
CA ALA A 582 4.17 -7.71 -19.81
C ALA A 582 4.09 -7.39 -21.30
N PHE A 583 5.08 -7.80 -22.09
CA PHE A 583 5.07 -7.64 -23.55
C PHE A 583 3.84 -8.31 -24.20
N LEU A 584 3.52 -9.54 -23.77
CA LEU A 584 2.35 -10.27 -24.26
C LEU A 584 1.04 -9.57 -23.85
N VAL A 585 0.99 -9.03 -22.64
CA VAL A 585 -0.20 -8.28 -22.16
C VAL A 585 -0.40 -7.03 -23.01
N TYR A 586 0.65 -6.27 -23.31
CA TYR A 586 0.55 -5.10 -24.20
C TYR A 586 0.14 -5.50 -25.64
N LEU A 587 0.76 -6.53 -26.20
CA LEU A 587 0.40 -7.05 -27.52
C LEU A 587 -1.07 -7.48 -27.55
N GLY A 588 -1.51 -8.24 -26.55
CA GLY A 588 -2.89 -8.66 -26.41
C GLY A 588 -3.86 -7.49 -26.27
N SER A 589 -3.47 -6.44 -25.54
CA SER A 589 -4.28 -5.23 -25.40
C SER A 589 -4.47 -4.51 -26.75
N VAL A 590 -3.42 -4.40 -27.55
CA VAL A 590 -3.51 -3.84 -28.90
C VAL A 590 -4.43 -4.69 -29.78
N LEU A 591 -4.29 -6.02 -29.75
CA LEU A 591 -5.17 -6.93 -30.48
C LEU A 591 -6.63 -6.81 -30.04
N LEU A 592 -6.88 -6.61 -28.75
CA LEU A 592 -8.23 -6.42 -28.20
C LEU A 592 -8.87 -5.14 -28.74
N VAL A 593 -8.11 -4.03 -28.74
CA VAL A 593 -8.58 -2.75 -29.31
C VAL A 593 -8.89 -2.90 -30.80
N LEU A 594 -7.96 -3.46 -31.58
CA LEU A 594 -8.17 -3.71 -33.01
C LEU A 594 -9.38 -4.64 -33.26
N GLY A 595 -9.48 -5.70 -32.46
CA GLY A 595 -10.61 -6.65 -32.54
C GLY A 595 -11.94 -5.96 -32.26
N THR A 596 -11.97 -5.11 -31.24
CA THR A 596 -13.16 -4.33 -30.89
C THR A 596 -13.54 -3.33 -31.98
N VAL A 597 -12.57 -2.59 -32.54
CA VAL A 597 -12.78 -1.65 -33.65
C VAL A 597 -13.35 -2.40 -34.87
N PHE A 598 -12.75 -3.52 -35.26
CA PHE A 598 -13.23 -4.29 -36.39
C PHE A 598 -14.63 -4.84 -36.18
N MET A 599 -14.96 -5.24 -34.96
CA MET A 599 -16.28 -5.78 -34.62
C MET A 599 -17.37 -4.72 -34.62
N PHE A 600 -17.09 -3.50 -34.15
CA PHE A 600 -18.11 -2.45 -34.02
C PHE A 600 -18.20 -1.53 -35.22
N TYR A 601 -17.09 -1.17 -35.85
CA TYR A 601 -17.07 -0.19 -36.96
C TYR A 601 -17.16 -0.81 -38.34
N ILE A 602 -16.62 -2.02 -38.54
CA ILE A 602 -16.68 -2.68 -39.82
C ILE A 602 -17.95 -3.55 -39.91
N ARG A 603 -18.83 -3.24 -40.87
CA ARG A 603 -20.09 -3.96 -41.08
C ARG A 603 -20.01 -4.77 -42.35
N GLU A 604 -20.27 -6.08 -42.26
CA GLU A 604 -20.37 -6.92 -43.46
C GLU A 604 -21.71 -6.69 -44.13
N LYS A 605 -21.66 -6.30 -45.42
CA LYS A 605 -22.79 -6.16 -46.31
C LYS A 605 -22.55 -7.02 -47.52
N ARG A 606 -23.60 -7.65 -47.99
CA ARG A 606 -23.61 -8.48 -49.21
C ARG A 606 -24.70 -7.98 -50.15
N ALA A 607 -24.39 -7.98 -51.45
CA ALA A 607 -25.32 -7.64 -52.49
C ALA A 607 -25.27 -8.72 -53.59
N TRP A 608 -26.37 -9.02 -54.16
CA TRP A 608 -26.48 -9.96 -55.27
C TRP A 608 -27.33 -9.35 -56.37
N LEU A 609 -26.87 -9.50 -57.62
CA LEU A 609 -27.63 -9.19 -58.84
C LEU A 609 -27.71 -10.47 -59.68
N LEU A 610 -28.89 -11.03 -59.76
CA LEU A 610 -29.16 -12.22 -60.56
C LEU A 610 -29.85 -11.81 -61.84
N PHE A 611 -29.22 -12.14 -62.97
CA PHE A 611 -29.70 -11.95 -64.35
C PHE A 611 -30.24 -13.27 -64.82
N SER A 612 -31.57 -13.37 -65.03
CA SER A 612 -32.28 -14.58 -65.50
C SER A 612 -33.53 -14.19 -66.28
N ASP A 613 -33.76 -14.81 -67.44
CA ASP A 613 -34.92 -14.63 -68.25
C ASP A 613 -35.28 -13.16 -68.58
N GLY A 614 -34.24 -12.33 -68.84
CA GLY A 614 -34.43 -10.91 -69.12
C GLY A 614 -34.83 -10.05 -67.92
N ARG A 615 -34.77 -10.61 -66.68
CA ARG A 615 -35.08 -9.92 -65.43
C ARG A 615 -33.84 -9.83 -64.58
N ILE A 616 -33.73 -8.75 -63.79
CA ILE A 616 -32.63 -8.52 -62.87
C ILE A 616 -33.22 -8.51 -61.48
N ARG A 617 -32.80 -9.47 -60.61
CA ARG A 617 -33.16 -9.48 -59.21
C ARG A 617 -32.00 -8.91 -58.38
N PHE A 618 -32.24 -7.80 -57.70
CA PHE A 618 -31.34 -7.21 -56.79
C PHE A 618 -31.70 -7.56 -55.32
N ALA A 619 -30.74 -8.08 -54.56
CA ALA A 619 -30.96 -8.40 -53.16
C ALA A 619 -29.77 -7.98 -52.33
N MET A 620 -30.03 -7.55 -51.10
CA MET A 620 -28.98 -7.17 -50.14
C MET A 620 -29.21 -7.79 -48.74
N SER A 621 -28.11 -8.06 -48.04
CA SER A 621 -28.15 -8.47 -46.64
C SER A 621 -27.02 -7.83 -45.85
N SER A 622 -27.22 -7.64 -44.55
CA SER A 622 -26.19 -7.19 -43.58
C SER A 622 -26.15 -8.11 -42.39
N SER A 623 -24.98 -8.27 -41.80
CA SER A 623 -24.77 -9.16 -40.67
C SER A 623 -25.32 -8.61 -39.36
N ARG A 624 -25.59 -7.30 -39.21
CA ARG A 624 -25.85 -6.70 -37.89
C ARG A 624 -26.90 -5.59 -37.82
N ASN A 625 -27.21 -4.86 -38.87
CA ASN A 625 -28.11 -3.70 -38.75
C ASN A 625 -29.05 -3.55 -39.95
N GLU A 626 -30.31 -3.93 -39.75
CA GLU A 626 -31.36 -3.75 -40.76
C GLU A 626 -31.67 -2.27 -41.05
N ARG A 627 -31.48 -1.38 -40.07
CA ARG A 627 -31.79 0.05 -40.24
C ARG A 627 -30.91 0.74 -41.29
N ASP A 628 -29.64 0.35 -41.40
CA ASP A 628 -28.76 0.89 -42.44
C ASP A 628 -29.17 0.40 -43.81
N LEU A 629 -29.52 -0.89 -43.93
CA LEU A 629 -30.03 -1.45 -45.18
C LEU A 629 -31.37 -0.85 -45.62
N GLN A 630 -32.25 -0.51 -44.66
CA GLN A 630 -33.52 0.17 -44.98
C GLN A 630 -33.29 1.52 -45.68
N LYS A 631 -32.17 2.21 -45.41
CA LYS A 631 -31.80 3.46 -46.07
C LYS A 631 -31.02 3.24 -47.36
N GLU A 632 -30.05 2.34 -47.34
CA GLU A 632 -29.12 2.11 -48.45
C GLU A 632 -29.75 1.29 -49.60
N PHE A 633 -30.58 0.30 -49.29
CA PHE A 633 -31.21 -0.54 -50.31
C PHE A 633 -32.06 0.27 -51.31
N PRO A 634 -32.95 1.20 -50.89
CA PRO A 634 -33.67 2.04 -51.82
C PRO A 634 -32.77 2.97 -52.64
N GLN A 635 -31.64 3.43 -52.07
CA GLN A 635 -30.68 4.28 -52.80
C GLN A 635 -29.99 3.49 -53.90
N HIS A 636 -29.45 2.30 -53.57
CA HIS A 636 -28.86 1.42 -54.59
C HIS A 636 -29.85 0.99 -55.65
N THR A 637 -31.11 0.72 -55.28
CA THR A 637 -32.18 0.38 -56.20
C THR A 637 -32.43 1.50 -57.20
N ARG A 638 -32.58 2.74 -56.74
CA ARG A 638 -32.80 3.92 -57.62
C ARG A 638 -31.60 4.13 -58.53
N GLN A 639 -30.38 4.02 -58.07
CA GLN A 639 -29.20 4.20 -58.89
C GLN A 639 -29.06 3.13 -59.96
N LEU A 640 -29.35 1.85 -59.65
CA LEU A 640 -29.32 0.78 -60.58
C LEU A 640 -30.45 0.94 -61.63
N GLN A 641 -31.66 1.40 -61.27
CA GLN A 641 -32.74 1.71 -62.15
C GLN A 641 -32.42 2.90 -63.07
N GLN A 642 -31.70 3.89 -62.57
CA GLN A 642 -31.27 5.03 -63.40
C GLN A 642 -30.25 4.59 -64.45
N LEU A 643 -29.23 3.78 -64.04
CA LEU A 643 -28.26 3.19 -64.97
C LEU A 643 -28.93 2.33 -66.04
N ALA A 644 -30.02 1.63 -65.70
CA ALA A 644 -30.80 0.85 -66.64
C ALA A 644 -31.56 1.72 -67.66
N LYS A 645 -32.02 2.91 -67.30
CA LYS A 645 -32.67 3.87 -68.17
C LYS A 645 -31.70 4.56 -69.11
N ASP A 646 -30.54 4.97 -68.56
CA ASP A 646 -29.54 5.70 -69.36
C ASP A 646 -28.95 4.84 -70.45
N LEU A 647 -28.78 3.52 -70.24
CA LEU A 647 -28.37 2.55 -71.30
C LEU A 647 -29.45 2.23 -72.36
N ASN A 648 -30.72 2.45 -72.06
CA ASN A 648 -31.79 2.27 -73.02
C ASN A 648 -32.00 3.52 -73.92
N HIS A 649 -31.32 4.63 -73.63
CA HIS A 649 -31.38 5.87 -74.40
C HIS A 649 -30.13 6.09 -75.28
N GLU A 650 -29.11 5.26 -75.16
CA GLU A 650 -27.99 5.13 -76.11
C GLU A 650 -28.25 3.98 -77.08
#